data_a7b9743ef3f5029d50a4e76fd9a50182
#
_entry.id   a7b9743ef3f5029d50a4e76fd9a50182
#
_cell.length_a   1.000
_cell.length_b   1.000
_cell.length_c   1.000
_cell.angle_alpha   90.00
_cell.angle_beta   90.00
_cell.angle_gamma   90.00
#
_symmetry.space_group_name_H-M   'P 1'
#
loop_
_entity.id
_entity.type
_entity.pdbx_description
1 polymer ?
#
loop_
_entity_poly.entity_id
_entity_poly.type
_entity_poly.pdbx_seq_one_letter_code
_entity_poly.pdbx_strand_id
1 'polypeptide(L)'
;MTVKFPYIKNNVNPYRDNVQGKANEPICVAGLLDRSKQILGPEMKGVQPDWSLEEIYDRLHHNAPRIAIIGGSPDHPAHIMDFQTIARAAIRIWQNGGVPFQFSTPVMCDGTAQSNQGMSYSLQSRNAVAQMVVNQMEAHSYHGAFVIQGCDKQPLGVVSALAHLDRIRRHRGEAPFFATFAPAHVLKGGSIPSALFSELEEVACQAESHGAEDIALDLRDALSYILQCSSNTAFQGVLERARERGIISMEEHDVYEKKLAVATCDGQGGVCAFNGTGNSSRHLVAGMGLVHPALEMLTAPPTQEEVNQSIDSLASMINNPVFGTANIMAANIKNAIRIHSASGGSTNLMMHIVAAMLYGGYKFDLWDYDQIHHEVPIPDLFNYSLTQGRDIFALAMQCCSGKIRGMETLFHELMENGVPMDIAAPTVTGTTWEERLSRKQQLPAAGVPDNPVILSKPRRMFSGVDVIKGNFFESAVVKISGMTTDQLDNFDKKAAFVLFYDNEDSANESLLDEQLLDKLKANRSFHYKTMQAVLKQNDPERYELCREMEYDRLFDEMAAKGALKISVVVSGQGPEAFGMPEMFTPMQHINANRKLKRLATLISDGRYSGVTYGAAIGHMTPEAKNGGGILYLKTGDVLYLELRNRKIDFLDEEKFQQGLLEFNFEDTKLARQELGMERLLKIRQRQRLVAASNRMAGHTDAAHGVVPLEVAEDATLHYQTDIDVHALGENAWT
;
A
#
# COMPACT_ATOMS: atom_id res chain seq x y z
N MET A 1 -7.15 -6.29 38.51
CA MET A 1 -5.78 -6.35 39.06
C MET A 1 -4.92 -5.35 38.32
N THR A 2 -4.04 -4.62 38.98
CA THR A 2 -3.10 -3.72 38.30
C THR A 2 -1.97 -4.57 37.74
N VAL A 3 -1.82 -4.59 36.42
CA VAL A 3 -0.70 -5.23 35.75
C VAL A 3 0.59 -4.46 36.08
N LYS A 4 1.66 -5.16 36.39
CA LYS A 4 2.98 -4.56 36.58
C LYS A 4 3.95 -5.11 35.56
N PHE A 5 4.74 -4.23 34.97
CA PHE A 5 5.78 -4.65 34.05
C PHE A 5 6.89 -5.39 34.79
N PRO A 6 7.40 -6.50 34.25
CA PRO A 6 8.55 -7.19 34.81
C PRO A 6 9.83 -6.38 34.62
N TYR A 7 10.84 -6.70 35.42
CA TYR A 7 12.17 -6.14 35.27
C TYR A 7 12.84 -6.59 33.98
N ILE A 8 13.49 -5.66 33.27
CA ILE A 8 14.18 -5.97 32.01
C ILE A 8 15.63 -6.37 32.27
N LYS A 9 16.03 -7.53 31.77
CA LYS A 9 17.40 -8.04 31.85
C LYS A 9 18.33 -7.30 30.89
N ASN A 10 19.62 -7.23 31.23
CA ASN A 10 20.67 -6.63 30.38
C ASN A 10 20.32 -5.20 29.91
N ASN A 11 19.94 -4.38 30.86
CA ASN A 11 19.42 -3.04 30.59
C ASN A 11 20.54 -1.99 30.56
N VAL A 12 20.80 -1.41 29.39
CA VAL A 12 21.58 -0.17 29.28
C VAL A 12 20.68 0.99 29.60
N ASN A 13 21.07 1.83 30.56
CA ASN A 13 20.28 2.97 30.99
C ASN A 13 21.06 4.29 30.87
N PRO A 14 20.96 4.99 29.74
CA PRO A 14 21.71 6.23 29.53
C PRO A 14 21.34 7.33 30.53
N TYR A 15 20.12 7.34 31.07
CA TYR A 15 19.66 8.33 32.05
C TYR A 15 20.33 8.14 33.40
N ARG A 16 20.51 6.90 33.83
CA ARG A 16 21.19 6.58 35.09
C ARG A 16 22.72 6.71 34.97
N ASP A 17 23.27 6.16 33.90
CA ASP A 17 24.72 6.06 33.74
C ASP A 17 25.35 7.43 33.48
N ASN A 18 24.63 8.34 32.86
CA ASN A 18 25.05 9.73 32.63
C ASN A 18 25.08 10.54 33.95
N VAL A 19 24.20 10.24 34.88
CA VAL A 19 24.16 10.90 36.19
C VAL A 19 25.36 10.49 37.09
N GLN A 20 26.04 9.42 36.80
CA GLN A 20 27.20 8.94 37.56
C GLN A 20 28.50 9.69 37.25
N GLY A 21 28.45 10.83 36.54
CA GLY A 21 29.56 11.79 36.51
C GLY A 21 30.74 11.39 35.64
N LYS A 22 30.49 11.07 34.40
CA LYS A 22 31.57 11.02 33.40
C LYS A 22 32.00 12.42 33.02
N ALA A 23 33.32 12.66 33.07
CA ALA A 23 33.94 13.97 32.86
C ALA A 23 33.81 14.43 31.43
N ASN A 24 32.93 14.66 30.72
CA ASN A 24 32.75 15.27 29.39
C ASN A 24 31.28 15.24 28.91
N GLU A 25 30.35 15.06 29.82
CA GLU A 25 28.95 15.01 29.41
C GLU A 25 28.37 16.40 29.40
N PRO A 26 27.97 16.89 28.20
CA PRO A 26 27.46 18.24 28.04
C PRO A 26 25.98 18.36 28.42
N ILE A 27 25.29 17.25 28.77
CA ILE A 27 23.83 17.27 28.94
C ILE A 27 23.43 16.93 30.36
N CYS A 28 22.72 17.87 30.99
CA CYS A 28 22.03 17.61 32.24
C CYS A 28 20.83 16.67 31.98
N VAL A 29 20.90 15.47 32.54
CA VAL A 29 19.82 14.45 32.44
C VAL A 29 18.49 15.01 32.93
N ALA A 30 18.50 15.80 34.00
CA ALA A 30 17.31 16.47 34.54
C ALA A 30 16.62 17.38 33.50
N GLY A 31 17.38 18.08 32.65
CA GLY A 31 16.81 18.89 31.58
C GLY A 31 16.12 18.07 30.48
N LEU A 32 16.65 16.88 30.14
CA LEU A 32 15.99 15.97 29.18
C LEU A 32 14.71 15.40 29.79
N LEU A 33 14.74 14.98 31.04
CA LEU A 33 13.56 14.45 31.74
C LEU A 33 12.48 15.50 31.90
N ASP A 34 12.86 16.73 32.19
CA ASP A 34 11.90 17.86 32.31
C ASP A 34 11.21 18.13 30.96
N ARG A 35 11.92 18.07 29.86
CA ARG A 35 11.31 18.19 28.52
C ARG A 35 10.34 17.05 28.22
N SER A 36 10.70 15.80 28.53
CA SER A 36 9.80 14.65 28.37
C SER A 36 8.54 14.81 29.22
N LYS A 37 8.69 15.30 30.46
CA LYS A 37 7.59 15.64 31.34
C LYS A 37 6.71 16.75 30.76
N GLN A 38 7.28 17.78 30.14
CA GLN A 38 6.52 18.87 29.53
C GLN A 38 5.68 18.39 28.32
N ILE A 39 6.22 17.49 27.50
CA ILE A 39 5.51 16.94 26.37
C ILE A 39 4.26 16.15 26.78
N LEU A 40 4.37 15.32 27.80
CA LEU A 40 3.27 14.51 28.33
C LEU A 40 2.52 15.18 29.50
N GLY A 41 3.09 16.22 30.07
CA GLY A 41 2.64 16.85 31.32
C GLY A 41 1.19 17.33 31.33
N PRO A 42 0.69 18.01 30.28
CA PRO A 42 -0.70 18.47 30.26
C PRO A 42 -1.71 17.31 30.43
N GLU A 43 -1.44 16.17 29.80
CA GLU A 43 -2.31 15.01 29.82
C GLU A 43 -2.18 14.18 31.09
N MET A 44 -1.01 14.19 31.70
CA MET A 44 -0.72 13.45 32.94
C MET A 44 -1.13 14.22 34.20
N LYS A 45 -1.25 15.55 34.07
CA LYS A 45 -1.53 16.45 35.24
C LYS A 45 -2.93 16.19 35.77
N GLY A 46 -2.99 15.91 37.08
CA GLY A 46 -4.26 15.62 37.77
C GLY A 46 -4.75 14.22 37.63
N VAL A 47 -4.29 13.47 36.63
CA VAL A 47 -4.58 12.04 36.43
C VAL A 47 -3.52 11.17 37.10
N GLN A 48 -2.26 11.64 37.06
CA GLN A 48 -1.12 10.98 37.70
C GLN A 48 -0.45 11.97 38.62
N PRO A 49 -0.85 12.07 39.89
CA PRO A 49 -0.31 13.05 40.85
C PRO A 49 1.15 12.81 41.21
N ASP A 50 1.65 11.58 41.04
CA ASP A 50 3.04 11.18 41.22
C ASP A 50 3.93 11.45 39.99
N TRP A 51 3.42 12.04 38.92
CA TRP A 51 4.15 12.41 37.70
C TRP A 51 5.05 13.65 38.00
N SER A 52 6.06 13.44 38.83
CA SER A 52 7.07 14.43 39.17
C SER A 52 8.42 14.10 38.53
N LEU A 53 9.32 15.05 38.48
CA LEU A 53 10.68 14.82 37.97
C LEU A 53 11.43 13.83 38.85
N GLU A 54 11.25 13.95 40.16
CA GLU A 54 11.84 13.03 41.13
C GLU A 54 11.36 11.61 40.96
N GLU A 55 10.06 11.40 40.79
CA GLU A 55 9.49 10.06 40.58
C GLU A 55 9.93 9.46 39.25
N ILE A 56 9.97 10.24 38.18
CA ILE A 56 10.47 9.77 36.86
C ILE A 56 11.93 9.32 37.02
N TYR A 57 12.76 10.14 37.68
CA TYR A 57 14.17 9.84 37.92
C TYR A 57 14.35 8.59 38.81
N ASP A 58 13.57 8.45 39.86
CA ASP A 58 13.59 7.27 40.72
C ASP A 58 13.27 5.98 39.97
N ARG A 59 12.24 5.98 39.14
CA ARG A 59 11.92 4.84 38.29
C ARG A 59 13.03 4.50 37.30
N LEU A 60 13.63 5.49 36.67
CA LEU A 60 14.75 5.27 35.75
C LEU A 60 16.00 4.78 36.52
N HIS A 61 16.26 5.28 37.72
CA HIS A 61 17.33 4.78 38.55
C HIS A 61 17.15 3.31 38.93
N HIS A 62 15.91 2.86 39.12
CA HIS A 62 15.56 1.45 39.37
C HIS A 62 15.31 0.64 38.08
N ASN A 63 15.75 1.10 36.92
CA ASN A 63 15.66 0.42 35.65
C ASN A 63 14.22 0.09 35.19
N ALA A 64 13.26 0.96 35.47
CA ALA A 64 11.92 0.81 34.94
C ALA A 64 11.92 0.72 33.42
N PRO A 65 11.03 -0.05 32.82
CA PRO A 65 10.90 -0.14 31.36
C PRO A 65 10.66 1.23 30.71
N ARG A 66 11.49 1.59 29.75
CA ARG A 66 11.35 2.81 28.95
C ARG A 66 10.61 2.44 27.68
N ILE A 67 9.39 2.93 27.54
CA ILE A 67 8.50 2.59 26.42
C ILE A 67 8.24 3.84 25.57
N ALA A 68 8.63 3.78 24.32
CA ALA A 68 8.36 4.85 23.37
C ALA A 68 6.92 4.77 22.85
N ILE A 69 6.24 5.92 22.80
CA ILE A 69 4.98 6.10 22.09
C ILE A 69 5.33 6.79 20.78
N ILE A 70 5.20 6.06 19.67
CA ILE A 70 5.58 6.54 18.34
C ILE A 70 4.32 6.96 17.60
N GLY A 71 4.15 8.27 17.39
CA GLY A 71 3.07 8.83 16.56
C GLY A 71 3.55 9.23 15.17
N GLY A 72 2.69 9.90 14.43
CA GLY A 72 3.03 10.54 13.17
C GLY A 72 2.94 12.06 13.23
N SER A 73 3.34 12.72 12.15
CA SER A 73 3.25 14.18 12.06
C SER A 73 1.78 14.63 11.98
N PRO A 74 1.38 15.63 12.78
CA PRO A 74 -0.03 16.03 12.92
C PRO A 74 -0.58 16.82 11.73
N ASP A 75 0.24 17.15 10.74
CA ASP A 75 -0.19 17.68 9.43
C ASP A 75 -0.81 16.61 8.53
N HIS A 76 -0.63 15.32 8.85
CA HIS A 76 -1.29 14.24 8.17
C HIS A 76 -2.64 13.90 8.83
N PRO A 77 -3.75 13.78 8.08
CA PRO A 77 -5.10 13.52 8.64
C PRO A 77 -5.16 12.33 9.60
N ALA A 78 -4.41 11.26 9.34
CA ALA A 78 -4.38 10.08 10.20
C ALA A 78 -3.87 10.36 11.62
N HIS A 79 -3.09 11.41 11.82
CA HIS A 79 -2.38 11.70 13.07
C HIS A 79 -2.89 12.94 13.82
N ILE A 80 -3.91 13.63 13.29
CA ILE A 80 -4.51 14.82 13.95
C ILE A 80 -4.99 14.49 15.37
N MET A 81 -5.50 13.28 15.59
CA MET A 81 -6.07 12.86 16.86
C MET A 81 -5.11 12.03 17.73
N ASP A 82 -3.85 11.89 17.34
CA ASP A 82 -2.85 11.09 18.07
C ASP A 82 -2.70 11.50 19.53
N PHE A 83 -2.81 12.79 19.82
CA PHE A 83 -2.66 13.33 21.19
C PHE A 83 -3.54 12.61 22.21
N GLN A 84 -4.76 12.20 21.85
CA GLN A 84 -5.63 11.47 22.76
C GLN A 84 -5.11 10.05 23.03
N THR A 85 -4.65 9.36 22.01
CA THR A 85 -4.11 8.01 22.12
C THR A 85 -2.77 8.02 22.86
N ILE A 86 -1.92 9.01 22.58
CA ILE A 86 -0.64 9.22 23.27
C ILE A 86 -0.85 9.41 24.78
N ALA A 87 -1.79 10.30 25.16
CA ALA A 87 -2.11 10.53 26.56
C ALA A 87 -2.57 9.27 27.28
N ARG A 88 -3.50 8.54 26.68
CA ARG A 88 -4.05 7.28 27.23
C ARG A 88 -2.98 6.22 27.38
N ALA A 89 -2.11 6.07 26.40
CA ALA A 89 -0.97 5.15 26.46
C ALA A 89 0.02 5.53 27.54
N ALA A 90 0.40 6.81 27.63
CA ALA A 90 1.32 7.32 28.65
C ALA A 90 0.81 7.06 30.07
N ILE A 91 -0.47 7.32 30.33
CA ILE A 91 -1.11 7.05 31.62
C ILE A 91 -0.99 5.56 31.97
N ARG A 92 -1.32 4.66 31.04
CA ARG A 92 -1.30 3.23 31.33
C ARG A 92 0.12 2.69 31.50
N ILE A 93 1.07 3.11 30.67
CA ILE A 93 2.50 2.74 30.82
C ILE A 93 2.98 3.14 32.22
N TRP A 94 2.67 4.36 32.66
CA TRP A 94 3.04 4.85 33.99
C TRP A 94 2.40 4.03 35.10
N GLN A 95 1.11 3.75 35.00
CA GLN A 95 0.38 2.92 35.99
C GLN A 95 0.97 1.51 36.12
N ASN A 96 1.48 0.96 35.01
CA ASN A 96 2.11 -0.37 34.98
C ASN A 96 3.58 -0.35 35.47
N GLY A 97 4.12 0.81 35.86
CA GLY A 97 5.46 0.95 36.41
C GLY A 97 6.55 1.27 35.38
N GLY A 98 6.20 1.49 34.13
CA GLY A 98 7.11 1.95 33.07
C GLY A 98 7.28 3.48 33.10
N VAL A 99 8.17 3.95 32.23
CA VAL A 99 8.35 5.39 31.94
C VAL A 99 8.02 5.62 30.46
N PRO A 100 6.98 6.39 30.14
CA PRO A 100 6.62 6.69 28.76
C PRO A 100 7.49 7.80 28.19
N PHE A 101 7.87 7.65 26.93
CA PHE A 101 8.51 8.68 26.11
C PHE A 101 7.75 8.81 24.79
N GLN A 102 7.73 10.01 24.20
CA GLN A 102 6.98 10.25 22.98
C GLN A 102 7.85 10.89 21.91
N PHE A 103 7.75 10.40 20.69
CA PHE A 103 8.22 11.09 19.49
C PHE A 103 7.31 10.78 18.31
N SER A 104 7.41 11.59 17.24
CA SER A 104 6.62 11.42 16.02
C SER A 104 7.53 11.26 14.80
N THR A 105 7.09 10.45 13.85
CA THR A 105 7.75 10.29 12.55
C THR A 105 7.11 11.22 11.52
N PRO A 106 7.87 11.74 10.53
CA PRO A 106 7.27 12.33 9.36
C PRO A 106 6.37 11.31 8.65
N VAL A 107 5.22 11.76 8.16
CA VAL A 107 4.28 10.92 7.39
C VAL A 107 3.88 11.68 6.14
N MET A 108 4.08 11.04 4.99
CA MET A 108 3.62 11.57 3.70
C MET A 108 2.22 11.05 3.40
N CYS A 109 1.38 11.93 2.85
CA CYS A 109 0.09 11.54 2.29
C CYS A 109 0.23 11.38 0.78
N ASP A 110 0.16 10.14 0.29
CA ASP A 110 0.21 9.86 -1.15
C ASP A 110 -0.97 10.53 -1.90
N GLY A 111 -2.10 10.73 -1.22
CA GLY A 111 -3.25 11.47 -1.76
C GLY A 111 -2.96 12.93 -2.09
N THR A 112 -2.15 13.63 -1.27
CA THR A 112 -1.75 15.01 -1.54
C THR A 112 -0.57 15.12 -2.50
N ALA A 113 0.22 14.05 -2.64
CA ALA A 113 1.39 14.00 -3.52
C ALA A 113 1.05 13.53 -4.95
N GLN A 114 -0.19 13.08 -5.21
CA GLN A 114 -0.62 12.60 -6.51
C GLN A 114 -0.44 13.66 -7.61
N SER A 115 -0.09 13.19 -8.81
CA SER A 115 0.08 14.00 -10.01
C SER A 115 1.17 15.08 -9.93
N ASN A 116 2.12 14.94 -9.03
CA ASN A 116 3.27 15.84 -8.92
C ASN A 116 4.55 15.11 -8.53
N GLN A 117 5.68 15.82 -8.54
CA GLN A 117 6.97 15.28 -8.15
C GLN A 117 7.03 14.80 -6.70
N GLY A 118 6.10 15.21 -5.85
CA GLY A 118 6.01 14.74 -4.45
C GLY A 118 5.89 13.23 -4.35
N MET A 119 5.20 12.59 -5.29
CA MET A 119 5.05 11.13 -5.31
C MET A 119 6.39 10.39 -5.48
N SER A 120 7.40 11.02 -6.11
CA SER A 120 8.76 10.46 -6.20
C SER A 120 9.47 10.34 -4.85
N TYR A 121 9.01 11.04 -3.82
CA TYR A 121 9.59 11.01 -2.47
C TYR A 121 8.92 9.98 -1.56
N SER A 122 7.77 9.45 -1.97
CA SER A 122 6.94 8.59 -1.14
C SER A 122 7.64 7.28 -0.75
N LEU A 123 8.22 6.54 -1.70
CA LEU A 123 8.82 5.25 -1.38
C LEU A 123 10.03 5.40 -0.45
N GLN A 124 10.91 6.35 -0.71
CA GLN A 124 12.10 6.58 0.11
C GLN A 124 11.75 6.98 1.55
N SER A 125 10.60 7.60 1.79
CA SER A 125 10.15 7.92 3.15
C SER A 125 10.03 6.69 4.05
N ARG A 126 9.71 5.50 3.50
CA ARG A 126 9.70 4.23 4.25
C ARG A 126 11.08 3.91 4.82
N ASN A 127 12.13 3.96 4.00
CA ASN A 127 13.50 3.67 4.42
C ASN A 127 14.02 4.76 5.38
N ALA A 128 13.70 6.02 5.11
CA ALA A 128 14.05 7.13 5.99
C ALA A 128 13.41 7.01 7.38
N VAL A 129 12.13 6.67 7.44
CA VAL A 129 11.42 6.40 8.70
C VAL A 129 12.07 5.21 9.43
N ALA A 130 12.35 4.12 8.72
CA ALA A 130 13.01 2.96 9.33
C ALA A 130 14.34 3.35 9.98
N GLN A 131 15.21 4.06 9.26
CA GLN A 131 16.49 4.51 9.78
C GLN A 131 16.36 5.47 10.96
N MET A 132 15.49 6.46 10.87
CA MET A 132 15.32 7.46 11.93
C MET A 132 14.73 6.86 13.20
N VAL A 133 13.80 5.92 13.09
CA VAL A 133 13.24 5.21 14.25
C VAL A 133 14.32 4.37 14.92
N VAL A 134 15.14 3.62 14.17
CA VAL A 134 16.29 2.88 14.75
C VAL A 134 17.21 3.82 15.51
N ASN A 135 17.61 4.94 14.90
CA ASN A 135 18.51 5.91 15.53
C ASN A 135 17.92 6.48 16.83
N GLN A 136 16.65 6.87 16.81
CA GLN A 136 15.97 7.42 17.98
C GLN A 136 15.87 6.40 19.11
N MET A 137 15.48 5.17 18.79
CA MET A 137 15.28 4.10 19.77
C MET A 137 16.59 3.66 20.42
N GLU A 138 17.66 3.51 19.62
CA GLU A 138 18.98 3.08 20.12
C GLU A 138 19.68 4.19 20.91
N ALA A 139 19.67 5.44 20.41
CA ALA A 139 20.31 6.56 21.11
C ALA A 139 19.75 6.79 22.52
N HIS A 140 18.47 6.47 22.73
CA HIS A 140 17.81 6.62 24.04
C HIS A 140 17.61 5.27 24.76
N SER A 141 18.06 4.16 24.18
CA SER A 141 17.93 2.80 24.73
C SER A 141 16.51 2.47 25.20
N TYR A 142 15.50 2.82 24.39
CA TYR A 142 14.11 2.45 24.67
C TYR A 142 13.92 0.94 24.54
N HIS A 143 13.19 0.33 25.47
CA HIS A 143 13.05 -1.14 25.53
C HIS A 143 11.99 -1.68 24.60
N GLY A 144 10.93 -0.92 24.38
CA GLY A 144 9.80 -1.32 23.55
C GLY A 144 9.02 -0.12 23.04
N ALA A 145 7.98 -0.38 22.25
CA ALA A 145 7.17 0.68 21.66
C ALA A 145 5.66 0.38 21.67
N PHE A 146 4.89 1.46 21.81
CA PHE A 146 3.49 1.55 21.42
C PHE A 146 3.40 2.46 20.19
N VAL A 147 2.96 1.93 19.04
CA VAL A 147 3.04 2.62 17.75
C VAL A 147 1.66 3.03 17.26
N ILE A 148 1.42 4.33 17.08
CA ILE A 148 0.21 4.80 16.40
C ILE A 148 0.47 4.74 14.89
N GLN A 149 -0.20 3.79 14.27
CA GLN A 149 -0.03 3.46 12.86
C GLN A 149 -0.96 4.33 12.01
N GLY A 150 -0.36 5.12 11.10
CA GLY A 150 -1.08 6.02 10.20
C GLY A 150 -1.27 5.46 8.79
N CYS A 151 -0.64 6.10 7.81
CA CYS A 151 -0.90 5.87 6.39
C CYS A 151 0.36 5.53 5.59
N ASP A 152 0.15 4.90 4.45
CA ASP A 152 1.09 4.52 3.39
C ASP A 152 2.42 3.89 3.88
N LYS A 153 3.48 4.65 3.96
CA LYS A 153 4.84 4.13 4.17
C LYS A 153 5.22 4.02 5.65
N GLN A 154 4.59 4.83 6.51
CA GLN A 154 4.93 4.87 7.93
C GLN A 154 4.71 3.53 8.63
N PRO A 155 3.59 2.79 8.44
CA PRO A 155 3.39 1.52 9.15
C PRO A 155 4.51 0.51 8.90
N LEU A 156 4.83 0.24 7.64
CA LEU A 156 5.86 -0.75 7.29
C LEU A 156 7.28 -0.19 7.50
N GLY A 157 7.48 1.12 7.44
CA GLY A 157 8.75 1.75 7.84
C GLY A 157 9.03 1.53 9.33
N VAL A 158 8.03 1.70 10.18
CA VAL A 158 8.18 1.47 11.63
C VAL A 158 8.29 -0.04 11.93
N VAL A 159 7.49 -0.92 11.31
CA VAL A 159 7.65 -2.37 11.46
C VAL A 159 9.07 -2.80 11.10
N SER A 160 9.60 -2.32 9.96
CA SER A 160 10.98 -2.59 9.53
C SER A 160 12.01 -2.16 10.57
N ALA A 161 11.85 -0.94 11.11
CA ALA A 161 12.74 -0.41 12.15
C ALA A 161 12.75 -1.29 13.41
N LEU A 162 11.55 -1.63 13.92
CA LEU A 162 11.42 -2.34 15.19
C LEU A 162 11.83 -3.81 15.06
N ALA A 163 11.59 -4.44 13.91
CA ALA A 163 12.11 -5.77 13.60
C ALA A 163 13.66 -5.76 13.50
N HIS A 164 14.23 -4.71 12.88
CA HIS A 164 15.68 -4.54 12.80
C HIS A 164 16.32 -4.37 14.20
N LEU A 165 15.68 -3.57 15.05
CA LEU A 165 16.10 -3.40 16.45
C LEU A 165 16.09 -4.71 17.24
N ASP A 166 15.03 -5.51 17.11
CA ASP A 166 14.93 -6.80 17.76
C ASP A 166 16.10 -7.72 17.36
N ARG A 167 16.41 -7.75 16.06
CA ARG A 167 17.55 -8.48 15.53
C ARG A 167 18.88 -8.00 16.10
N ILE A 168 19.17 -6.70 16.05
CA ILE A 168 20.43 -6.13 16.55
C ILE A 168 20.61 -6.46 18.04
N ARG A 169 19.55 -6.32 18.83
CA ARG A 169 19.61 -6.61 20.28
C ARG A 169 19.84 -8.07 20.58
N ARG A 170 19.21 -8.97 19.83
CA ARG A 170 19.48 -10.41 19.94
C ARG A 170 20.95 -10.76 19.64
N HIS A 171 21.56 -10.15 18.62
CA HIS A 171 22.98 -10.33 18.32
C HIS A 171 23.91 -9.85 19.45
N ARG A 172 23.49 -8.83 20.19
CA ARG A 172 24.22 -8.34 21.38
C ARG A 172 23.92 -9.13 22.66
N GLY A 173 23.02 -10.11 22.62
CA GLY A 173 22.57 -10.88 23.79
C GLY A 173 21.70 -10.07 24.74
N GLU A 174 21.06 -9.01 24.25
CA GLU A 174 20.14 -8.17 25.01
C GLU A 174 18.72 -8.75 25.00
N ALA A 175 17.84 -8.21 25.85
CA ALA A 175 16.43 -8.54 25.85
C ALA A 175 15.79 -8.23 24.48
N PRO A 176 14.87 -9.09 23.98
CA PRO A 176 14.22 -8.87 22.71
C PRO A 176 13.42 -7.58 22.69
N PHE A 177 13.36 -6.91 21.54
CA PHE A 177 12.56 -5.71 21.36
C PHE A 177 11.10 -6.07 21.16
N PHE A 178 10.22 -5.49 21.95
CA PHE A 178 8.78 -5.73 21.91
C PHE A 178 8.01 -4.49 21.47
N ALA A 179 6.93 -4.68 20.73
CA ALA A 179 6.07 -3.58 20.31
C ALA A 179 4.62 -4.03 20.10
N THR A 180 3.69 -3.10 20.26
CA THR A 180 2.30 -3.23 19.83
C THR A 180 1.89 -2.05 18.98
N PHE A 181 1.03 -2.29 17.99
CA PHE A 181 0.55 -1.28 17.05
C PHE A 181 -0.90 -0.92 17.32
N ALA A 182 -1.20 0.37 17.28
CA ALA A 182 -2.52 0.96 17.43
C ALA A 182 -2.87 1.69 16.13
N PRO A 183 -3.62 1.07 15.20
CA PRO A 183 -4.04 1.76 14.00
C PRO A 183 -4.88 3.00 14.34
N ALA A 184 -4.58 4.14 13.71
CA ALA A 184 -5.47 5.29 13.80
C ALA A 184 -6.88 4.91 13.31
N HIS A 185 -7.91 5.49 13.89
CA HIS A 185 -9.29 5.16 13.49
C HIS A 185 -9.57 5.52 12.02
N VAL A 186 -10.58 4.90 11.44
CA VAL A 186 -10.99 5.16 10.05
C VAL A 186 -11.95 6.35 10.03
N LEU A 187 -11.64 7.37 9.24
CA LEU A 187 -12.57 8.48 9.03
C LEU A 187 -13.68 8.07 8.05
N LYS A 188 -14.82 8.71 8.16
CA LYS A 188 -15.91 8.55 7.21
C LYS A 188 -15.54 9.21 5.88
N GLY A 189 -15.78 8.53 4.76
CA GLY A 189 -15.62 9.11 3.42
C GLY A 189 -16.53 10.32 3.21
N GLY A 190 -16.12 11.25 2.35
CA GLY A 190 -16.92 12.41 1.99
C GLY A 190 -18.18 12.03 1.20
N SER A 191 -19.11 12.93 1.17
CA SER A 191 -20.31 12.81 0.35
C SER A 191 -20.49 14.08 -0.49
N ILE A 192 -20.99 13.92 -1.71
CA ILE A 192 -21.31 15.05 -2.57
C ILE A 192 -22.51 15.79 -1.96
N PRO A 193 -22.38 17.09 -1.62
CA PRO A 193 -23.52 17.88 -1.17
C PRO A 193 -24.64 17.85 -2.20
N SER A 194 -25.90 17.79 -1.77
CA SER A 194 -27.05 17.67 -2.68
C SER A 194 -27.13 18.78 -3.74
N ALA A 195 -26.75 20.01 -3.37
CA ALA A 195 -26.68 21.12 -4.32
C ALA A 195 -25.63 20.86 -5.42
N LEU A 196 -24.42 20.44 -5.03
CA LEU A 196 -23.36 20.12 -5.98
C LEU A 196 -23.73 18.90 -6.85
N PHE A 197 -24.39 17.90 -6.27
CA PHE A 197 -24.91 16.75 -7.03
C PHE A 197 -25.86 17.22 -8.14
N SER A 198 -26.82 18.12 -7.82
CA SER A 198 -27.75 18.65 -8.81
C SER A 198 -27.04 19.47 -9.89
N GLU A 199 -26.08 20.32 -9.51
CA GLU A 199 -25.27 21.09 -10.48
C GLU A 199 -24.52 20.17 -11.46
N LEU A 200 -23.87 19.10 -10.96
CA LEU A 200 -23.15 18.16 -11.80
C LEU A 200 -24.09 17.28 -12.66
N GLU A 201 -25.28 16.95 -12.17
CA GLU A 201 -26.30 16.29 -13.00
C GLU A 201 -26.81 17.22 -14.11
N GLU A 202 -26.92 18.53 -13.87
CA GLU A 202 -27.22 19.52 -14.93
C GLU A 202 -26.12 19.54 -16.00
N VAL A 203 -24.85 19.45 -15.62
CA VAL A 203 -23.71 19.30 -16.56
C VAL A 203 -23.85 18.02 -17.38
N ALA A 204 -24.25 16.91 -16.77
CA ALA A 204 -24.50 15.66 -17.50
C ALA A 204 -25.65 15.81 -18.52
N CYS A 205 -26.74 16.47 -18.15
CA CYS A 205 -27.84 16.78 -19.08
C CYS A 205 -27.41 17.72 -20.21
N GLN A 206 -26.57 18.72 -19.91
CA GLN A 206 -25.99 19.59 -20.95
C GLN A 206 -25.11 18.78 -21.91
N ALA A 207 -24.29 17.87 -21.40
CA ALA A 207 -23.47 16.98 -22.21
C ALA A 207 -24.33 16.14 -23.19
N GLU A 208 -25.44 15.56 -22.72
CA GLU A 208 -26.39 14.84 -23.57
C GLU A 208 -26.96 15.74 -24.67
N SER A 209 -27.37 16.96 -24.34
CA SER A 209 -27.94 17.92 -25.30
C SER A 209 -26.93 18.32 -26.39
N HIS A 210 -25.64 18.28 -26.10
CA HIS A 210 -24.53 18.53 -27.02
C HIS A 210 -24.05 17.28 -27.78
N GLY A 211 -24.71 16.13 -27.60
CA GLY A 211 -24.33 14.88 -28.25
C GLY A 211 -23.09 14.21 -27.61
N ALA A 212 -22.72 14.58 -26.38
CA ALA A 212 -21.63 14.03 -25.62
C ALA A 212 -22.13 13.03 -24.57
N GLU A 213 -22.90 12.03 -25.00
CA GLU A 213 -23.48 11.01 -24.12
C GLU A 213 -22.43 10.24 -23.30
N ASP A 214 -21.23 10.05 -23.84
CA ASP A 214 -20.13 9.41 -23.15
C ASP A 214 -19.67 10.20 -21.91
N ILE A 215 -19.60 11.53 -22.01
CA ILE A 215 -19.26 12.39 -20.85
C ILE A 215 -20.38 12.36 -19.81
N ALA A 216 -21.63 12.43 -20.24
CA ALA A 216 -22.79 12.38 -19.33
C ALA A 216 -22.80 11.08 -18.53
N LEU A 217 -22.57 9.94 -19.18
CA LEU A 217 -22.52 8.64 -18.54
C LEU A 217 -21.32 8.49 -17.60
N ASP A 218 -20.13 8.98 -18.01
CA ASP A 218 -18.93 8.92 -17.17
C ASP A 218 -19.07 9.84 -15.94
N LEU A 219 -19.72 10.99 -16.06
CA LEU A 219 -20.00 11.89 -14.94
C LEU A 219 -20.99 11.27 -13.94
N ARG A 220 -22.06 10.64 -14.42
CA ARG A 220 -23.02 9.90 -13.56
C ARG A 220 -22.38 8.71 -12.88
N ASP A 221 -21.48 7.99 -13.56
CA ASP A 221 -20.67 6.96 -12.93
C ASP A 221 -19.85 7.57 -11.76
N ALA A 222 -19.17 8.71 -11.98
CA ALA A 222 -18.40 9.40 -10.95
C ALA A 222 -19.27 9.88 -9.77
N LEU A 223 -20.47 10.38 -10.02
CA LEU A 223 -21.43 10.82 -8.99
C LEU A 223 -21.88 9.70 -8.04
N SER A 224 -21.72 8.45 -8.44
CA SER A 224 -22.04 7.29 -7.59
C SER A 224 -20.98 6.95 -6.53
N TYR A 225 -19.79 7.56 -6.62
CA TYR A 225 -18.68 7.24 -5.70
C TYR A 225 -18.82 7.94 -4.35
N ILE A 226 -18.37 7.26 -3.29
CA ILE A 226 -18.00 7.93 -2.03
C ILE A 226 -16.80 8.83 -2.32
N LEU A 227 -16.85 10.09 -1.88
CA LEU A 227 -15.77 11.04 -2.14
C LEU A 227 -14.54 10.71 -1.29
N GLN A 228 -13.44 10.55 -2.00
CA GLN A 228 -12.08 10.31 -1.46
C GLN A 228 -11.08 10.93 -2.44
N CYS A 229 -9.81 11.06 -2.06
CA CYS A 229 -8.78 11.56 -2.98
C CYS A 229 -8.80 10.82 -4.33
N SER A 230 -8.99 9.50 -4.29
CA SER A 230 -9.04 8.67 -5.50
C SER A 230 -10.24 8.93 -6.41
N SER A 231 -11.41 9.25 -5.87
CA SER A 231 -12.59 9.55 -6.68
C SER A 231 -12.53 10.94 -7.30
N ASN A 232 -11.88 11.90 -6.64
CA ASN A 232 -11.68 13.24 -7.20
C ASN A 232 -10.96 13.23 -8.55
N THR A 233 -9.95 12.37 -8.70
CA THR A 233 -9.21 12.26 -9.96
C THR A 233 -10.10 11.77 -11.12
N ALA A 234 -11.11 10.93 -10.82
CA ALA A 234 -12.11 10.53 -11.82
C ALA A 234 -12.96 11.73 -12.26
N PHE A 235 -13.40 12.56 -11.31
CA PHE A 235 -14.13 13.80 -11.63
C PHE A 235 -13.27 14.74 -12.46
N GLN A 236 -12.01 14.97 -12.09
CA GLN A 236 -11.10 15.82 -12.85
C GLN A 236 -11.03 15.42 -14.32
N GLY A 237 -10.81 14.13 -14.61
CA GLY A 237 -10.73 13.64 -15.97
C GLY A 237 -12.03 13.85 -16.78
N VAL A 238 -13.19 13.67 -16.16
CA VAL A 238 -14.49 13.87 -16.83
C VAL A 238 -14.78 15.37 -17.02
N LEU A 239 -14.54 16.21 -16.00
CA LEU A 239 -14.77 17.65 -16.07
C LEU A 239 -13.83 18.31 -17.08
N GLU A 240 -12.57 17.88 -17.16
CA GLU A 240 -11.63 18.39 -18.17
C GLU A 240 -12.12 18.09 -19.60
N ARG A 241 -12.59 16.87 -19.87
CA ARG A 241 -13.18 16.54 -21.17
C ARG A 241 -14.44 17.33 -21.47
N ALA A 242 -15.28 17.60 -20.45
CA ALA A 242 -16.46 18.44 -20.60
C ALA A 242 -16.09 19.89 -20.98
N ARG A 243 -15.00 20.41 -20.38
CA ARG A 243 -14.43 21.71 -20.71
C ARG A 243 -13.88 21.76 -22.13
N GLU A 244 -13.11 20.78 -22.53
CA GLU A 244 -12.53 20.70 -23.88
C GLU A 244 -13.58 20.64 -24.99
N ARG A 245 -14.72 19.99 -24.73
CA ARG A 245 -15.88 19.98 -25.64
C ARG A 245 -16.78 21.21 -25.51
N GLY A 246 -16.44 22.18 -24.69
CA GLY A 246 -17.20 23.42 -24.50
C GLY A 246 -18.57 23.23 -23.81
N ILE A 247 -18.75 22.14 -23.06
CA ILE A 247 -19.95 21.86 -22.26
C ILE A 247 -19.97 22.77 -21.03
N ILE A 248 -18.80 22.92 -20.40
CA ILE A 248 -18.56 23.84 -19.27
C ILE A 248 -17.42 24.80 -19.60
N SER A 249 -17.46 25.98 -18.99
CA SER A 249 -16.36 26.95 -19.05
C SER A 249 -15.21 26.58 -18.13
N MET A 250 -14.04 27.24 -18.30
CA MET A 250 -12.91 27.11 -17.37
C MET A 250 -13.28 27.54 -15.95
N GLU A 251 -14.07 28.60 -15.81
CA GLU A 251 -14.50 29.10 -14.50
C GLU A 251 -15.40 28.09 -13.78
N GLU A 252 -16.33 27.46 -14.49
CA GLU A 252 -17.17 26.39 -13.95
C GLU A 252 -16.36 25.16 -13.56
N HIS A 253 -15.41 24.76 -14.39
CA HIS A 253 -14.48 23.67 -14.10
C HIS A 253 -13.76 23.90 -12.76
N ASP A 254 -13.12 25.06 -12.59
CA ASP A 254 -12.39 25.42 -11.37
C ASP A 254 -13.30 25.47 -10.13
N VAL A 255 -14.54 25.93 -10.30
CA VAL A 255 -15.54 25.97 -9.22
C VAL A 255 -15.94 24.55 -8.80
N TYR A 256 -16.17 23.64 -9.75
CA TYR A 256 -16.54 22.27 -9.45
C TYR A 256 -15.38 21.50 -8.79
N GLU A 257 -14.16 21.63 -9.29
CA GLU A 257 -12.98 21.01 -8.66
C GLU A 257 -12.84 21.47 -7.20
N LYS A 258 -12.95 22.77 -6.94
CA LYS A 258 -12.87 23.30 -5.58
C LYS A 258 -13.97 22.77 -4.67
N LYS A 259 -15.22 22.73 -5.14
CA LYS A 259 -16.36 22.21 -4.38
C LYS A 259 -16.18 20.72 -4.05
N LEU A 260 -15.69 19.92 -5.00
CA LEU A 260 -15.40 18.50 -4.81
C LEU A 260 -14.25 18.29 -3.81
N ALA A 261 -13.17 19.06 -3.94
CA ALA A 261 -12.04 18.97 -3.04
C ALA A 261 -12.44 19.24 -1.58
N VAL A 262 -13.26 20.25 -1.33
CA VAL A 262 -13.77 20.59 0.02
C VAL A 262 -14.67 19.48 0.59
N ALA A 263 -15.41 18.76 -0.27
CA ALA A 263 -16.33 17.70 0.15
C ALA A 263 -15.68 16.32 0.31
N THR A 264 -14.39 16.19 0.02
CA THR A 264 -13.72 14.88 -0.17
C THR A 264 -13.59 14.04 1.11
N CYS A 265 -13.35 14.63 2.27
CA CYS A 265 -13.12 13.90 3.52
C CYS A 265 -13.81 14.58 4.70
N ASP A 266 -14.13 13.78 5.73
CA ASP A 266 -14.53 14.34 7.03
C ASP A 266 -13.33 15.08 7.67
N GLY A 267 -13.57 16.32 8.14
CA GLY A 267 -12.55 17.16 8.75
C GLY A 267 -12.09 16.73 10.16
N GLN A 268 -12.65 15.66 10.71
CA GLN A 268 -12.34 15.20 12.08
C GLN A 268 -11.02 14.42 12.19
N GLY A 269 -10.38 14.09 11.08
CA GLY A 269 -9.15 13.29 11.05
C GLY A 269 -9.40 11.80 11.10
N GLY A 270 -8.34 11.03 10.92
CA GLY A 270 -8.35 9.57 10.81
C GLY A 270 -7.74 9.09 9.49
N VAL A 271 -7.60 7.79 9.31
CA VAL A 271 -7.15 7.19 8.04
C VAL A 271 -8.31 7.18 7.05
N CYS A 272 -8.04 7.53 5.80
CA CYS A 272 -9.08 7.59 4.76
C CYS A 272 -9.79 6.24 4.55
N ALA A 273 -11.03 6.29 4.08
CA ALA A 273 -11.84 5.08 3.86
C ALA A 273 -11.51 4.31 2.56
N PHE A 274 -10.47 4.71 1.83
CA PHE A 274 -10.02 4.05 0.61
C PHE A 274 -9.17 2.80 0.91
N ASN A 275 -9.40 1.69 0.20
CA ASN A 275 -8.60 0.46 0.33
C ASN A 275 -7.30 0.53 -0.50
N GLY A 276 -6.53 1.59 -0.30
CA GLY A 276 -5.17 1.76 -0.85
C GLY A 276 -4.09 1.20 0.08
N THR A 277 -2.84 1.62 -0.15
CA THR A 277 -1.68 1.17 0.64
C THR A 277 -1.82 1.49 2.12
N GLY A 278 -2.39 2.65 2.47
CA GLY A 278 -2.61 3.07 3.86
C GLY A 278 -3.45 2.09 4.68
N ASN A 279 -4.61 1.68 4.18
CA ASN A 279 -5.47 0.73 4.88
C ASN A 279 -4.98 -0.71 4.75
N SER A 280 -4.58 -1.14 3.56
CA SER A 280 -4.10 -2.51 3.40
C SER A 280 -2.80 -2.79 4.18
N SER A 281 -1.96 -1.77 4.47
CA SER A 281 -0.86 -1.91 5.42
C SER A 281 -1.33 -2.20 6.85
N ARG A 282 -2.45 -1.61 7.26
CA ARG A 282 -3.06 -1.86 8.59
C ARG A 282 -3.59 -3.30 8.69
N HIS A 283 -4.27 -3.78 7.63
CA HIS A 283 -4.71 -5.16 7.53
C HIS A 283 -3.52 -6.13 7.60
N LEU A 284 -2.44 -5.80 6.89
CA LEU A 284 -1.22 -6.58 6.86
C LEU A 284 -0.55 -6.65 8.24
N VAL A 285 -0.36 -5.50 8.93
CA VAL A 285 0.26 -5.45 10.26
C VAL A 285 -0.60 -6.17 11.30
N ALA A 286 -1.93 -6.12 11.16
CA ALA A 286 -2.83 -6.95 11.96
C ALA A 286 -2.64 -8.44 11.67
N GLY A 287 -2.53 -8.81 10.39
CA GLY A 287 -2.22 -10.19 9.97
C GLY A 287 -0.85 -10.68 10.42
N MET A 288 0.12 -9.79 10.62
CA MET A 288 1.40 -10.09 11.26
C MET A 288 1.29 -10.32 12.77
N GLY A 289 0.10 -10.25 13.35
CA GLY A 289 -0.09 -10.44 14.79
C GLY A 289 0.37 -9.26 15.66
N LEU A 290 0.69 -8.11 15.07
CA LEU A 290 1.28 -6.93 15.74
C LEU A 290 0.25 -5.94 16.28
N VAL A 291 -1.04 -6.14 16.04
CA VAL A 291 -2.13 -5.27 16.52
C VAL A 291 -2.97 -6.00 17.56
N HIS A 292 -3.22 -5.34 18.69
CA HIS A 292 -4.14 -5.88 19.70
C HIS A 292 -5.59 -5.74 19.21
N PRO A 293 -6.47 -6.78 19.36
CA PRO A 293 -7.83 -6.76 18.82
C PRO A 293 -8.70 -5.62 19.35
N ALA A 294 -8.42 -5.11 20.55
CA ALA A 294 -9.14 -3.96 21.10
C ALA A 294 -8.92 -2.66 20.31
N LEU A 295 -7.83 -2.58 19.53
CA LEU A 295 -7.43 -1.38 18.80
C LEU A 295 -7.61 -1.50 17.27
N GLU A 296 -8.04 -2.67 16.78
CA GLU A 296 -8.22 -2.86 15.35
C GLU A 296 -9.51 -2.24 14.82
N MET A 297 -9.43 -1.65 13.63
CA MET A 297 -10.58 -1.21 12.82
C MET A 297 -11.61 -0.36 13.59
N LEU A 298 -11.14 0.64 14.34
CA LEU A 298 -12.00 1.57 15.07
C LEU A 298 -12.54 2.68 14.14
N THR A 299 -13.71 3.20 14.45
CA THR A 299 -14.35 4.35 13.78
C THR A 299 -14.20 5.68 14.52
N ALA A 300 -13.53 5.64 15.68
CA ALA A 300 -13.21 6.78 16.54
C ALA A 300 -11.90 6.51 17.27
N PRO A 301 -11.21 7.52 17.81
CA PRO A 301 -10.03 7.32 18.64
C PRO A 301 -10.30 6.33 19.78
N PRO A 302 -9.37 5.40 20.09
CA PRO A 302 -9.59 4.36 21.08
C PRO A 302 -9.87 4.94 22.48
N THR A 303 -10.74 4.32 23.22
CA THR A 303 -11.01 4.64 24.63
C THR A 303 -9.82 4.31 25.53
N GLN A 304 -9.81 4.83 26.76
CA GLN A 304 -8.77 4.48 27.75
C GLN A 304 -8.73 2.97 28.01
N GLU A 305 -9.89 2.29 28.07
CA GLU A 305 -9.96 0.85 28.31
C GLU A 305 -9.39 0.02 27.17
N GLU A 306 -9.66 0.40 25.92
CA GLU A 306 -9.09 -0.25 24.73
C GLU A 306 -7.56 -0.10 24.68
N VAL A 307 -7.05 1.08 25.00
CA VAL A 307 -5.60 1.31 25.11
C VAL A 307 -4.99 0.51 26.27
N ASN A 308 -5.67 0.46 27.43
CA ASN A 308 -5.21 -0.31 28.58
C ASN A 308 -4.99 -1.78 28.23
N GLN A 309 -5.91 -2.40 27.50
CA GLN A 309 -5.80 -3.82 27.11
C GLN A 309 -4.52 -4.06 26.27
N SER A 310 -4.24 -3.20 25.33
CA SER A 310 -3.04 -3.30 24.49
C SER A 310 -1.74 -3.04 25.27
N ILE A 311 -1.73 -2.07 26.17
CA ILE A 311 -0.54 -1.77 26.99
C ILE A 311 -0.29 -2.89 28.02
N ASP A 312 -1.35 -3.45 28.60
CA ASP A 312 -1.21 -4.53 29.60
C ASP A 312 -0.60 -5.80 28.97
N SER A 313 -0.89 -6.07 27.71
CA SER A 313 -0.32 -7.24 27.03
C SER A 313 1.21 -7.16 26.88
N LEU A 314 1.80 -5.97 26.90
CA LEU A 314 3.25 -5.83 26.87
C LEU A 314 3.97 -6.52 28.03
N ALA A 315 3.30 -6.68 29.17
CA ALA A 315 3.90 -7.35 30.33
C ALA A 315 4.31 -8.81 30.04
N SER A 316 3.58 -9.52 29.22
CA SER A 316 3.88 -10.91 28.82
C SER A 316 4.95 -11.01 27.73
N MET A 317 5.22 -9.91 27.03
CA MET A 317 6.20 -9.86 25.95
C MET A 317 7.62 -9.54 26.43
N ILE A 318 7.73 -8.82 27.54
CA ILE A 318 9.02 -8.40 28.10
C ILE A 318 9.87 -9.62 28.49
N ASN A 319 11.13 -9.62 28.07
CA ASN A 319 12.11 -10.72 28.25
C ASN A 319 11.76 -12.05 27.57
N ASN A 320 10.73 -12.10 26.74
CA ASN A 320 10.32 -13.33 26.07
C ASN A 320 10.65 -13.27 24.57
N PRO A 321 11.65 -14.06 24.08
CA PRO A 321 12.06 -14.01 22.68
C PRO A 321 10.97 -14.40 21.68
N VAL A 322 9.98 -15.18 22.09
CA VAL A 322 8.83 -15.53 21.24
C VAL A 322 8.03 -14.30 20.82
N PHE A 323 7.98 -13.29 21.70
CA PHE A 323 7.25 -12.06 21.45
C PHE A 323 8.14 -10.89 21.02
N GLY A 324 9.37 -11.16 20.59
CA GLY A 324 10.18 -10.16 19.88
C GLY A 324 9.52 -9.76 18.57
N THR A 325 9.64 -8.48 18.20
CA THR A 325 8.92 -7.93 17.04
C THR A 325 9.26 -8.65 15.73
N ALA A 326 10.55 -8.95 15.50
CA ALA A 326 10.97 -9.68 14.30
C ALA A 326 10.43 -11.12 14.29
N ASN A 327 10.38 -11.76 15.46
CA ASN A 327 9.87 -13.13 15.56
C ASN A 327 8.35 -13.20 15.33
N ILE A 328 7.56 -12.32 15.95
CA ILE A 328 6.11 -12.26 15.70
C ILE A 328 5.85 -12.04 14.20
N MET A 329 6.52 -11.05 13.59
CA MET A 329 6.37 -10.74 12.17
C MET A 329 6.67 -11.97 11.28
N ALA A 330 7.80 -12.63 11.49
CA ALA A 330 8.22 -13.77 10.67
C ALA A 330 7.31 -14.99 10.88
N ALA A 331 6.93 -15.29 12.12
CA ALA A 331 6.03 -16.40 12.44
C ALA A 331 4.63 -16.22 11.80
N ASN A 332 4.23 -14.99 11.55
CA ASN A 332 2.94 -14.66 10.95
C ASN A 332 2.99 -14.29 9.46
N ILE A 333 4.12 -14.44 8.79
CA ILE A 333 4.24 -13.96 7.41
C ILE A 333 3.23 -14.60 6.45
N LYS A 334 2.95 -15.90 6.61
CA LYS A 334 1.93 -16.60 5.82
C LYS A 334 0.51 -16.07 6.10
N ASN A 335 0.18 -15.84 7.36
CA ASN A 335 -1.09 -15.23 7.76
C ASN A 335 -1.24 -13.84 7.14
N ALA A 336 -0.20 -13.02 7.23
CA ALA A 336 -0.20 -11.66 6.71
C ALA A 336 -0.40 -11.62 5.19
N ILE A 337 0.28 -12.48 4.43
CA ILE A 337 0.15 -12.59 2.97
C ILE A 337 -1.25 -13.06 2.58
N ARG A 338 -1.82 -14.04 3.26
CA ARG A 338 -3.19 -14.54 3.01
C ARG A 338 -4.24 -13.49 3.29
N ILE A 339 -4.11 -12.73 4.38
CA ILE A 339 -4.98 -11.58 4.70
C ILE A 339 -4.79 -10.47 3.65
N HIS A 340 -3.56 -10.14 3.26
CA HIS A 340 -3.30 -9.16 2.21
C HIS A 340 -3.99 -9.55 0.90
N SER A 341 -3.85 -10.79 0.49
CA SER A 341 -4.47 -11.34 -0.72
C SER A 341 -5.99 -11.29 -0.64
N ALA A 342 -6.57 -11.79 0.44
CA ALA A 342 -8.03 -11.85 0.62
C ALA A 342 -8.69 -10.47 0.77
N SER A 343 -7.98 -9.49 1.36
CA SER A 343 -8.49 -8.11 1.53
C SER A 343 -8.37 -7.25 0.27
N GLY A 344 -7.91 -7.82 -0.84
CA GLY A 344 -7.65 -7.06 -2.05
C GLY A 344 -6.60 -5.96 -1.83
N GLY A 345 -5.53 -6.28 -1.12
CA GLY A 345 -4.49 -5.34 -0.71
C GLY A 345 -3.77 -4.66 -1.88
N SER A 346 -3.08 -3.57 -1.59
CA SER A 346 -2.30 -2.81 -2.58
C SER A 346 -1.12 -3.62 -3.10
N THR A 347 -0.82 -3.53 -4.40
CA THR A 347 0.38 -4.10 -5.02
C THR A 347 1.67 -3.60 -4.37
N ASN A 348 1.68 -2.36 -3.87
CA ASN A 348 2.84 -1.77 -3.19
C ASN A 348 3.28 -2.58 -1.95
N LEU A 349 2.34 -3.24 -1.27
CA LEU A 349 2.65 -4.00 -0.06
C LEU A 349 3.50 -5.25 -0.32
N MET A 350 3.47 -5.83 -1.51
CA MET A 350 4.37 -6.94 -1.83
C MET A 350 5.83 -6.53 -1.58
N MET A 351 6.24 -5.40 -2.13
CA MET A 351 7.57 -4.83 -1.93
C MET A 351 7.82 -4.41 -0.46
N HIS A 352 6.80 -3.90 0.24
CA HIS A 352 6.95 -3.50 1.64
C HIS A 352 7.02 -4.69 2.60
N ILE A 353 6.36 -5.81 2.28
CA ILE A 353 6.50 -7.08 3.00
C ILE A 353 7.93 -7.61 2.88
N VAL A 354 8.45 -7.66 1.65
CA VAL A 354 9.83 -8.06 1.39
C VAL A 354 10.80 -7.21 2.21
N ALA A 355 10.63 -5.89 2.17
CA ALA A 355 11.47 -4.98 2.96
C ALA A 355 11.41 -5.27 4.46
N ALA A 356 10.23 -5.44 5.04
CA ALA A 356 10.08 -5.70 6.47
C ALA A 356 10.78 -7.00 6.88
N MET A 357 10.68 -8.05 6.06
CA MET A 357 11.36 -9.31 6.29
C MET A 357 12.88 -9.18 6.25
N LEU A 358 13.42 -8.47 5.25
CA LEU A 358 14.86 -8.22 5.12
C LEU A 358 15.39 -7.40 6.31
N TYR A 359 14.70 -6.33 6.72
CA TYR A 359 15.06 -5.57 7.92
C TYR A 359 15.04 -6.44 9.20
N GLY A 360 14.07 -7.36 9.28
CA GLY A 360 14.01 -8.36 10.36
C GLY A 360 15.12 -9.41 10.31
N GLY A 361 15.96 -9.40 9.28
CA GLY A 361 17.07 -10.31 9.09
C GLY A 361 16.72 -11.61 8.38
N TYR A 362 15.52 -11.75 7.87
CA TYR A 362 15.04 -12.94 7.16
C TYR A 362 15.25 -12.81 5.67
N LYS A 363 15.83 -13.81 5.03
CA LYS A 363 15.88 -13.94 3.57
C LYS A 363 14.45 -14.03 3.06
N PHE A 364 14.09 -13.11 2.20
CA PHE A 364 12.75 -13.04 1.63
C PHE A 364 12.76 -12.19 0.37
N ASP A 365 12.06 -12.62 -0.67
CA ASP A 365 11.92 -11.88 -1.91
C ASP A 365 10.49 -11.97 -2.46
N LEU A 366 10.27 -11.39 -3.64
CA LEU A 366 8.98 -11.42 -4.31
C LEU A 366 8.51 -12.85 -4.64
N TRP A 367 9.42 -13.77 -4.87
CA TRP A 367 9.10 -15.17 -5.19
C TRP A 367 8.64 -15.96 -3.98
N ASP A 368 9.18 -15.68 -2.78
CA ASP A 368 8.67 -16.22 -1.52
C ASP A 368 7.21 -15.76 -1.28
N TYR A 369 6.92 -14.49 -1.55
CA TYR A 369 5.54 -13.98 -1.49
C TYR A 369 4.63 -14.74 -2.47
N ASP A 370 5.03 -14.86 -3.73
CA ASP A 370 4.27 -15.54 -4.79
C ASP A 370 4.02 -17.01 -4.43
N GLN A 371 5.03 -17.69 -3.92
CA GLN A 371 4.91 -19.07 -3.46
C GLN A 371 3.87 -19.22 -2.36
N ILE A 372 3.94 -18.39 -1.30
CA ILE A 372 3.00 -18.43 -0.18
C ILE A 372 1.58 -18.11 -0.66
N HIS A 373 1.44 -17.10 -1.55
CA HIS A 373 0.15 -16.72 -2.12
C HIS A 373 -0.50 -17.86 -2.90
N HIS A 374 0.29 -18.67 -3.60
CA HIS A 374 -0.18 -19.79 -4.43
C HIS A 374 -0.13 -21.17 -3.77
N GLU A 375 0.29 -21.28 -2.48
CA GLU A 375 0.22 -22.56 -1.75
C GLU A 375 -1.22 -23.12 -1.73
N VAL A 376 -2.21 -22.24 -1.63
CA VAL A 376 -3.64 -22.58 -1.66
C VAL A 376 -4.42 -21.47 -2.38
N PRO A 377 -5.55 -21.79 -3.03
CA PRO A 377 -6.42 -20.77 -3.56
C PRO A 377 -6.95 -19.85 -2.45
N ILE A 378 -6.77 -18.55 -2.58
CA ILE A 378 -7.29 -17.57 -1.63
C ILE A 378 -8.69 -17.14 -2.07
N PRO A 379 -9.75 -17.39 -1.27
CA PRO A 379 -11.10 -17.02 -1.62
C PRO A 379 -11.30 -15.51 -1.60
N ASP A 380 -12.07 -14.99 -2.57
CA ASP A 380 -12.46 -13.58 -2.65
C ASP A 380 -13.60 -13.30 -1.64
N LEU A 381 -13.21 -12.96 -0.43
CA LEU A 381 -14.12 -12.65 0.69
C LEU A 381 -14.28 -11.15 0.93
N PHE A 382 -13.63 -10.29 0.14
CA PHE A 382 -13.59 -8.85 0.40
C PHE A 382 -14.40 -8.08 -0.64
N ASN A 383 -15.67 -7.79 -0.30
CA ASN A 383 -16.63 -7.16 -1.19
C ASN A 383 -16.58 -5.62 -1.13
N TYR A 384 -15.38 -5.05 -1.23
CA TYR A 384 -15.16 -3.61 -1.24
C TYR A 384 -15.76 -2.97 -2.51
N SER A 385 -16.46 -1.83 -2.34
CA SER A 385 -17.00 -1.05 -3.46
C SER A 385 -17.36 0.37 -3.02
N LEU A 386 -16.72 1.35 -3.62
CA LEU A 386 -17.00 2.77 -3.36
C LEU A 386 -18.38 3.21 -3.84
N THR A 387 -18.91 2.57 -4.90
CA THR A 387 -20.21 2.93 -5.48
C THR A 387 -21.40 2.32 -4.75
N GLN A 388 -21.15 1.36 -3.85
CA GLN A 388 -22.19 0.64 -3.13
C GLN A 388 -22.08 0.78 -1.60
N GLY A 389 -21.38 1.81 -1.13
CA GLY A 389 -21.27 2.11 0.29
C GLY A 389 -20.46 1.08 1.11
N ARG A 390 -19.60 0.29 0.46
CA ARG A 390 -18.74 -0.71 1.11
C ARG A 390 -17.28 -0.27 1.10
N ASP A 391 -17.00 0.82 1.76
CA ASP A 391 -15.64 1.35 1.96
C ASP A 391 -14.97 0.78 3.24
N ILE A 392 -13.82 1.27 3.60
CA ILE A 392 -13.11 0.84 4.81
C ILE A 392 -13.79 1.34 6.09
N PHE A 393 -14.56 2.44 6.03
CA PHE A 393 -15.38 2.83 7.17
C PHE A 393 -16.52 1.82 7.42
N ALA A 394 -17.16 1.34 6.35
CA ALA A 394 -18.15 0.25 6.45
C ALA A 394 -17.52 -1.05 6.98
N LEU A 395 -16.27 -1.37 6.58
CA LEU A 395 -15.49 -2.46 7.13
C LEU A 395 -15.27 -2.29 8.64
N ALA A 396 -14.85 -1.11 9.08
CA ALA A 396 -14.63 -0.83 10.49
C ALA A 396 -15.94 -0.99 11.30
N MET A 397 -17.06 -0.53 10.76
CA MET A 397 -18.38 -0.74 11.34
C MET A 397 -18.75 -2.23 11.43
N GLN A 398 -18.47 -3.02 10.42
CA GLN A 398 -18.69 -4.48 10.43
C GLN A 398 -17.82 -5.16 11.50
N CYS A 399 -16.55 -4.84 11.57
CA CYS A 399 -15.63 -5.40 12.57
C CYS A 399 -16.01 -5.03 14.00
N CYS A 400 -16.43 -3.80 14.25
CA CYS A 400 -16.90 -3.36 15.57
C CYS A 400 -18.24 -3.97 15.98
N SER A 401 -19.11 -4.29 15.02
CA SER A 401 -20.47 -4.82 15.26
C SER A 401 -20.56 -6.34 15.22
N GLY A 402 -19.52 -7.03 14.69
CA GLY A 402 -19.49 -8.49 14.58
C GLY A 402 -19.19 -9.22 15.90
N LYS A 403 -19.20 -10.56 15.83
CA LYS A 403 -18.85 -11.43 16.97
C LYS A 403 -17.35 -11.46 17.27
N ILE A 404 -16.53 -11.05 16.30
CA ILE A 404 -15.07 -11.01 16.34
C ILE A 404 -14.66 -9.58 16.00
N ARG A 405 -13.69 -9.02 16.72
CA ARG A 405 -13.19 -7.68 16.47
C ARG A 405 -12.04 -7.69 15.47
N GLY A 406 -11.93 -6.57 14.74
CA GLY A 406 -10.81 -6.29 13.88
C GLY A 406 -10.67 -7.26 12.71
N MET A 407 -9.44 -7.42 12.25
CA MET A 407 -9.10 -8.34 11.15
C MET A 407 -9.23 -9.82 11.53
N GLU A 408 -9.45 -10.13 12.81
CA GLU A 408 -9.83 -11.48 13.25
C GLU A 408 -11.07 -11.99 12.50
N THR A 409 -11.98 -11.10 12.11
CA THR A 409 -13.16 -11.45 11.29
C THR A 409 -12.71 -12.06 9.96
N LEU A 410 -11.80 -11.43 9.23
CA LEU A 410 -11.29 -11.96 7.97
C LEU A 410 -10.46 -13.23 8.17
N PHE A 411 -9.63 -13.26 9.21
CA PHE A 411 -8.85 -14.44 9.59
C PHE A 411 -9.75 -15.66 9.83
N HIS A 412 -10.82 -15.47 10.60
CA HIS A 412 -11.81 -16.51 10.87
C HIS A 412 -12.51 -16.99 9.60
N GLU A 413 -12.98 -16.07 8.75
CA GLU A 413 -13.68 -16.44 7.51
C GLU A 413 -12.77 -17.17 6.53
N LEU A 414 -11.46 -16.83 6.49
CA LEU A 414 -10.47 -17.57 5.72
C LEU A 414 -10.36 -19.03 6.20
N MET A 415 -10.30 -19.26 7.52
CA MET A 415 -10.28 -20.62 8.09
C MET A 415 -11.55 -21.40 7.76
N GLU A 416 -12.73 -20.78 7.94
CA GLU A 416 -14.02 -21.41 7.63
C GLU A 416 -14.15 -21.77 6.13
N ASN A 417 -13.44 -21.07 5.26
CA ASN A 417 -13.37 -21.36 3.83
C ASN A 417 -12.15 -22.23 3.43
N GLY A 418 -11.51 -22.88 4.40
CA GLY A 418 -10.49 -23.91 4.19
C GLY A 418 -9.06 -23.39 3.93
N VAL A 419 -8.78 -22.11 4.16
CA VAL A 419 -7.41 -21.59 4.09
C VAL A 419 -6.65 -22.01 5.35
N PRO A 420 -5.49 -22.68 5.23
CA PRO A 420 -4.70 -23.14 6.37
C PRO A 420 -3.96 -21.98 7.04
N MET A 421 -4.64 -21.26 7.95
CA MET A 421 -4.02 -20.19 8.72
C MET A 421 -3.14 -20.74 9.85
N ASP A 422 -2.05 -20.02 10.15
CA ASP A 422 -1.07 -20.39 11.17
C ASP A 422 -1.56 -19.96 12.56
N ILE A 423 -2.45 -20.74 13.15
CA ILE A 423 -3.10 -20.41 14.42
C ILE A 423 -2.20 -20.55 15.65
N ALA A 424 -1.10 -21.30 15.54
CA ALA A 424 -0.09 -21.44 16.59
C ALA A 424 0.88 -20.25 16.66
N ALA A 425 0.86 -19.35 15.66
CA ALA A 425 1.76 -18.20 15.63
C ALA A 425 1.47 -17.21 16.78
N PRO A 426 2.53 -16.67 17.43
CA PRO A 426 2.40 -15.73 18.54
C PRO A 426 1.84 -14.38 18.07
N THR A 427 1.15 -13.67 18.97
CA THR A 427 0.64 -12.32 18.72
C THR A 427 0.93 -11.38 19.89
N VAL A 428 0.80 -10.09 19.67
CA VAL A 428 0.99 -9.06 20.71
C VAL A 428 0.02 -9.13 21.88
N THR A 429 -0.95 -10.04 21.86
CA THR A 429 -1.78 -10.33 23.05
C THR A 429 -1.03 -11.15 24.11
N GLY A 430 0.21 -11.55 23.83
CA GLY A 430 0.97 -12.47 24.68
C GLY A 430 0.48 -13.93 24.56
N THR A 431 -0.31 -14.21 23.52
CA THR A 431 -0.89 -15.53 23.24
C THR A 431 -0.85 -15.82 21.73
N THR A 432 -1.28 -17.03 21.34
CA THR A 432 -1.41 -17.42 19.92
C THR A 432 -2.73 -16.93 19.29
N TRP A 433 -2.84 -17.04 17.97
CA TRP A 433 -4.10 -16.83 17.26
C TRP A 433 -5.21 -17.78 17.73
N GLU A 434 -4.88 -19.04 18.01
CA GLU A 434 -5.85 -20.02 18.52
C GLU A 434 -6.52 -19.52 19.80
N GLU A 435 -5.75 -19.02 20.76
CA GLU A 435 -6.28 -18.44 22.00
C GLU A 435 -7.06 -17.14 21.75
N ARG A 436 -6.58 -16.28 20.85
CA ARG A 436 -7.31 -15.06 20.48
C ARG A 436 -8.70 -15.41 19.93
N LEU A 437 -8.77 -16.31 18.97
CA LEU A 437 -10.02 -16.72 18.32
C LEU A 437 -10.95 -17.47 19.26
N SER A 438 -10.44 -18.20 20.24
CA SER A 438 -11.26 -18.87 21.25
C SER A 438 -12.04 -17.89 22.14
N ARG A 439 -11.55 -16.67 22.30
CA ARG A 439 -12.20 -15.59 23.08
C ARG A 439 -13.34 -14.88 22.36
N LYS A 440 -13.62 -15.21 21.09
CA LYS A 440 -14.66 -14.57 20.26
C LYS A 440 -16.06 -14.52 20.93
N GLN A 441 -16.38 -15.49 21.80
CA GLN A 441 -17.65 -15.56 22.51
C GLN A 441 -17.79 -14.47 23.60
N GLN A 442 -16.71 -13.81 23.99
CA GLN A 442 -16.71 -12.76 25.00
C GLN A 442 -16.99 -11.36 24.39
N LEU A 443 -17.01 -11.25 23.07
CA LEU A 443 -17.33 -10.01 22.39
C LEU A 443 -18.84 -9.85 22.22
N PRO A 444 -19.40 -8.63 22.32
CA PRO A 444 -20.82 -8.39 22.13
C PRO A 444 -21.26 -8.91 20.75
N ALA A 445 -22.33 -9.69 20.73
CA ALA A 445 -22.96 -10.15 19.48
C ALA A 445 -23.78 -9.00 18.88
N ALA A 446 -23.16 -8.11 18.13
CA ALA A 446 -23.87 -7.23 17.21
C ALA A 446 -24.08 -7.99 15.89
N GLY A 447 -25.19 -7.76 15.22
CA GLY A 447 -25.50 -8.42 13.96
C GLY A 447 -24.52 -8.05 12.85
N VAL A 448 -24.29 -8.96 11.92
CA VAL A 448 -23.58 -8.64 10.67
C VAL A 448 -24.43 -7.66 9.87
N PRO A 449 -23.87 -6.57 9.30
CA PRO A 449 -24.64 -5.63 8.48
C PRO A 449 -25.25 -6.33 7.25
N ASP A 450 -26.36 -5.81 6.75
CA ASP A 450 -27.05 -6.36 5.57
C ASP A 450 -26.18 -6.34 4.29
N ASN A 451 -25.20 -5.44 4.22
CA ASN A 451 -24.30 -5.27 3.09
C ASN A 451 -22.81 -5.31 3.55
N PRO A 452 -22.30 -6.48 3.98
CA PRO A 452 -20.98 -6.57 4.59
C PRO A 452 -19.84 -6.42 3.57
N VAL A 453 -18.70 -5.91 4.04
CA VAL A 453 -17.44 -5.89 3.29
C VAL A 453 -16.75 -7.25 3.35
N ILE A 454 -16.66 -7.86 4.54
CA ILE A 454 -16.17 -9.24 4.69
C ILE A 454 -17.36 -10.19 4.56
N LEU A 455 -17.25 -11.11 3.62
CA LEU A 455 -18.27 -12.12 3.33
C LEU A 455 -17.94 -13.45 4.02
N SER A 456 -18.95 -14.20 4.39
CA SER A 456 -18.82 -15.60 4.86
C SER A 456 -18.72 -16.61 3.70
N LYS A 457 -19.19 -16.23 2.51
CA LYS A 457 -19.10 -17.04 1.30
C LYS A 457 -18.35 -16.27 0.22
N PRO A 458 -17.36 -16.88 -0.43
CA PRO A 458 -16.56 -16.18 -1.44
C PRO A 458 -17.37 -15.90 -2.70
N ARG A 459 -17.08 -14.76 -3.33
CA ARG A 459 -17.60 -14.43 -4.67
C ARG A 459 -16.96 -15.32 -5.75
N ARG A 460 -15.70 -15.70 -5.53
CA ARG A 460 -14.91 -16.60 -6.38
C ARG A 460 -13.74 -17.17 -5.58
N MET A 461 -13.15 -18.29 -6.03
CA MET A 461 -12.01 -18.96 -5.36
C MET A 461 -10.65 -18.42 -5.84
N PHE A 462 -10.55 -17.12 -6.00
CA PHE A 462 -9.34 -16.46 -6.47
C PHE A 462 -9.34 -14.98 -6.06
N SER A 463 -8.32 -14.56 -5.34
CA SER A 463 -8.10 -13.17 -4.92
C SER A 463 -6.61 -12.89 -4.76
N GLY A 464 -6.21 -11.63 -4.81
CA GLY A 464 -4.86 -11.18 -4.49
C GLY A 464 -4.14 -10.46 -5.62
N VAL A 465 -2.82 -10.43 -5.47
CA VAL A 465 -1.88 -9.79 -6.41
C VAL A 465 -0.95 -10.86 -6.94
N ASP A 466 -0.86 -10.99 -8.24
CA ASP A 466 -0.01 -11.96 -8.92
C ASP A 466 1.33 -11.37 -9.36
N VAL A 467 2.35 -12.22 -9.38
CA VAL A 467 3.63 -11.94 -10.03
C VAL A 467 3.56 -12.39 -11.49
N ILE A 468 3.90 -11.49 -12.40
CA ILE A 468 3.92 -11.73 -13.85
C ILE A 468 5.36 -11.79 -14.34
N LYS A 469 5.62 -12.63 -15.34
CA LYS A 469 6.89 -12.75 -16.09
C LYS A 469 6.69 -12.43 -17.57
N GLY A 470 7.81 -12.16 -18.26
CA GLY A 470 7.78 -11.97 -19.71
C GLY A 470 9.16 -12.07 -20.34
N ASN A 471 9.23 -12.12 -21.67
CA ASN A 471 10.49 -12.22 -22.40
C ASN A 471 11.31 -10.91 -22.43
N PHE A 472 10.73 -9.79 -21.98
CA PHE A 472 11.40 -8.50 -21.92
C PHE A 472 11.58 -7.96 -20.48
N PHE A 473 11.17 -8.72 -19.45
CA PHE A 473 11.34 -8.40 -18.05
C PHE A 473 11.38 -9.68 -17.20
N GLU A 474 11.94 -9.58 -15.99
CA GLU A 474 12.09 -10.72 -15.08
C GLU A 474 10.88 -10.90 -14.17
N SER A 475 10.37 -9.80 -13.62
CA SER A 475 9.19 -9.78 -12.78
C SER A 475 8.42 -8.47 -12.88
N ALA A 476 7.13 -8.54 -12.68
CA ALA A 476 6.24 -7.42 -12.44
C ALA A 476 5.05 -7.89 -11.60
N VAL A 477 4.24 -6.98 -11.09
CA VAL A 477 3.07 -7.33 -10.27
C VAL A 477 1.78 -6.78 -10.88
N VAL A 478 0.68 -7.51 -10.70
CA VAL A 478 -0.65 -7.13 -11.17
C VAL A 478 -1.72 -7.45 -10.13
N LYS A 479 -2.67 -6.53 -9.92
CA LYS A 479 -3.81 -6.76 -9.03
C LYS A 479 -4.99 -7.35 -9.79
N ILE A 480 -5.10 -8.67 -9.81
CA ILE A 480 -6.19 -9.37 -10.51
C ILE A 480 -7.47 -9.39 -9.67
N SER A 481 -7.38 -9.39 -8.34
CA SER A 481 -8.54 -9.42 -7.42
C SER A 481 -9.56 -8.30 -7.63
N GLY A 482 -9.15 -7.20 -8.22
CA GLY A 482 -10.05 -6.09 -8.53
C GLY A 482 -10.75 -6.18 -9.88
N MET A 483 -10.37 -7.14 -10.74
CA MET A 483 -10.97 -7.33 -12.07
C MET A 483 -12.13 -8.32 -11.98
N THR A 484 -13.24 -8.02 -12.66
CA THR A 484 -14.31 -9.00 -12.87
C THR A 484 -13.84 -10.04 -13.89
N THR A 485 -14.56 -11.17 -13.98
CA THR A 485 -14.26 -12.20 -14.99
C THR A 485 -14.32 -11.62 -16.39
N ASP A 486 -15.33 -10.82 -16.69
CA ASP A 486 -15.49 -10.19 -18.01
C ASP A 486 -14.34 -9.19 -18.33
N GLN A 487 -13.89 -8.43 -17.32
CA GLN A 487 -12.74 -7.54 -17.49
C GLN A 487 -11.46 -8.33 -17.78
N LEU A 488 -11.24 -9.43 -17.07
CA LEU A 488 -10.10 -10.30 -17.29
C LEU A 488 -10.14 -10.93 -18.69
N ASP A 489 -11.28 -11.49 -19.09
CA ASP A 489 -11.48 -12.11 -20.42
C ASP A 489 -11.30 -11.11 -21.56
N ASN A 490 -11.62 -9.83 -21.31
CA ASN A 490 -11.44 -8.77 -22.31
C ASN A 490 -9.95 -8.52 -22.66
N PHE A 491 -9.02 -8.88 -21.77
CA PHE A 491 -7.59 -8.66 -21.98
C PHE A 491 -6.75 -9.95 -22.00
N ASP A 492 -7.26 -11.07 -21.50
CA ASP A 492 -6.53 -12.33 -21.48
C ASP A 492 -6.42 -12.94 -22.88
N LYS A 493 -5.25 -13.45 -23.23
CA LYS A 493 -4.91 -14.01 -24.56
C LYS A 493 -5.12 -13.02 -25.70
N LYS A 494 -4.86 -11.74 -25.46
CA LYS A 494 -4.99 -10.67 -26.43
C LYS A 494 -3.63 -10.11 -26.85
N ALA A 495 -3.52 -9.77 -28.14
CA ALA A 495 -2.43 -8.97 -28.66
C ALA A 495 -2.77 -7.48 -28.48
N ALA A 496 -1.87 -6.70 -27.92
CA ALA A 496 -2.05 -5.28 -27.62
C ALA A 496 -0.91 -4.44 -28.18
N PHE A 497 -1.23 -3.32 -28.83
CA PHE A 497 -0.24 -2.37 -29.28
C PHE A 497 0.35 -1.60 -28.12
N VAL A 498 1.65 -1.39 -28.12
CA VAL A 498 2.33 -0.49 -27.20
C VAL A 498 2.04 0.96 -27.57
N LEU A 499 1.66 1.76 -26.57
CA LEU A 499 1.66 3.22 -26.61
C LEU A 499 2.67 3.69 -25.56
N PHE A 500 3.84 4.12 -26.02
CA PHE A 500 5.02 4.34 -25.17
C PHE A 500 5.19 5.79 -24.76
N TYR A 501 5.49 6.02 -23.47
CA TYR A 501 5.83 7.30 -22.88
C TYR A 501 7.12 7.22 -22.05
N ASP A 502 7.97 8.23 -22.18
CA ASP A 502 9.22 8.36 -21.40
C ASP A 502 8.99 8.82 -19.94
N ASN A 503 7.77 9.25 -19.59
CA ASN A 503 7.41 9.75 -18.27
C ASN A 503 5.88 9.83 -18.07
N GLU A 504 5.47 10.01 -16.80
CA GLU A 504 4.07 10.10 -16.41
C GLU A 504 3.36 11.34 -16.95
N ASP A 505 4.04 12.50 -16.99
CA ASP A 505 3.41 13.75 -17.42
C ASP A 505 2.94 13.65 -18.86
N SER A 506 3.82 13.15 -19.77
CA SER A 506 3.46 12.92 -21.16
C SER A 506 2.34 11.91 -21.34
N ALA A 507 2.27 10.89 -20.48
CA ALA A 507 1.18 9.93 -20.49
C ALA A 507 -0.14 10.59 -20.07
N ASN A 508 -0.13 11.40 -19.01
CA ASN A 508 -1.31 12.11 -18.53
C ASN A 508 -1.86 13.09 -19.57
N GLU A 509 -1.02 13.93 -20.16
CA GLU A 509 -1.41 14.84 -21.24
C GLU A 509 -2.06 14.10 -22.40
N SER A 510 -1.48 12.98 -22.80
CA SER A 510 -2.00 12.19 -23.92
C SER A 510 -3.32 11.47 -23.57
N LEU A 511 -3.47 10.96 -22.35
CA LEU A 511 -4.69 10.24 -21.92
C LEU A 511 -5.88 11.16 -21.67
N LEU A 512 -5.64 12.44 -21.36
CA LEU A 512 -6.67 13.47 -21.28
C LEU A 512 -7.12 13.98 -22.66
N ASP A 513 -6.28 13.84 -23.68
CA ASP A 513 -6.58 14.33 -25.03
C ASP A 513 -7.75 13.55 -25.65
N GLU A 514 -8.87 14.21 -25.83
CA GLU A 514 -10.08 13.66 -26.47
C GLU A 514 -9.83 13.10 -27.87
N GLN A 515 -8.83 13.63 -28.57
CA GLN A 515 -8.47 13.25 -29.94
C GLN A 515 -7.39 12.16 -29.97
N LEU A 516 -7.02 11.56 -28.85
CA LEU A 516 -5.93 10.56 -28.80
C LEU A 516 -6.08 9.47 -29.86
N LEU A 517 -7.24 8.82 -29.94
CA LEU A 517 -7.49 7.75 -30.91
C LEU A 517 -7.44 8.26 -32.35
N ASP A 518 -7.98 9.44 -32.61
CA ASP A 518 -7.95 10.07 -33.95
C ASP A 518 -6.52 10.46 -34.35
N LYS A 519 -5.71 10.96 -33.42
CA LYS A 519 -4.29 11.23 -33.64
C LYS A 519 -3.49 9.95 -33.91
N LEU A 520 -3.73 8.88 -33.17
CA LEU A 520 -3.10 7.57 -33.43
C LEU A 520 -3.46 7.03 -34.83
N LYS A 521 -4.71 7.18 -35.25
CA LYS A 521 -5.19 6.83 -36.58
C LYS A 521 -4.56 7.68 -37.65
N ALA A 522 -4.61 9.02 -37.53
CA ALA A 522 -4.08 9.96 -38.51
C ALA A 522 -2.56 9.82 -38.71
N ASN A 523 -1.83 9.60 -37.64
CA ASN A 523 -0.37 9.40 -37.66
C ASN A 523 0.04 7.99 -38.11
N ARG A 524 -0.92 7.09 -38.39
CA ARG A 524 -0.67 5.69 -38.69
C ARG A 524 0.27 5.01 -37.71
N SER A 525 0.02 5.28 -36.41
CA SER A 525 0.88 4.84 -35.28
C SER A 525 1.01 3.31 -35.20
N PHE A 526 0.05 2.58 -35.77
CA PHE A 526 0.05 1.13 -35.85
C PHE A 526 0.14 0.68 -37.31
N HIS A 527 1.01 -0.29 -37.59
CA HIS A 527 1.20 -0.77 -38.95
C HIS A 527 -0.03 -1.56 -39.43
N TYR A 528 -0.47 -1.34 -40.67
CA TYR A 528 -1.72 -1.92 -41.20
C TYR A 528 -1.76 -3.45 -41.13
N LYS A 529 -0.69 -4.14 -41.58
CA LYS A 529 -0.64 -5.61 -41.52
C LYS A 529 -0.63 -6.14 -40.11
N THR A 530 0.00 -5.41 -39.19
CA THR A 530 0.01 -5.75 -37.76
C THR A 530 -1.39 -5.58 -37.18
N MET A 531 -2.13 -4.52 -37.57
CA MET A 531 -3.54 -4.36 -37.16
C MET A 531 -4.41 -5.54 -37.61
N GLN A 532 -4.22 -6.03 -38.85
CA GLN A 532 -4.91 -7.21 -39.33
C GLN A 532 -4.56 -8.45 -38.51
N ALA A 533 -3.29 -8.64 -38.15
CA ALA A 533 -2.84 -9.75 -37.32
C ALA A 533 -3.40 -9.64 -35.87
N VAL A 534 -3.41 -8.44 -35.29
CA VAL A 534 -4.03 -8.18 -33.97
C VAL A 534 -5.53 -8.47 -34.00
N LEU A 535 -6.26 -8.05 -35.06
CA LEU A 535 -7.67 -8.32 -35.18
C LEU A 535 -7.92 -9.84 -35.31
N LYS A 536 -7.13 -10.54 -36.14
CA LYS A 536 -7.22 -12.00 -36.29
C LYS A 536 -6.99 -12.73 -34.96
N GLN A 537 -6.05 -12.27 -34.16
CA GLN A 537 -5.75 -12.84 -32.84
C GLN A 537 -6.86 -12.52 -31.82
N ASN A 538 -7.36 -11.30 -31.79
CA ASN A 538 -8.27 -10.83 -30.78
C ASN A 538 -9.74 -11.15 -31.05
N ASP A 539 -10.15 -11.15 -32.35
CA ASP A 539 -11.50 -11.42 -32.80
C ASP A 539 -11.47 -12.05 -34.20
N PRO A 540 -11.23 -13.37 -34.31
CA PRO A 540 -11.13 -14.08 -35.62
C PRO A 540 -12.38 -13.96 -36.48
N GLU A 541 -13.58 -13.96 -35.89
CA GLU A 541 -14.84 -13.85 -36.63
C GLU A 541 -14.93 -12.49 -37.30
N ARG A 542 -14.59 -11.44 -36.60
CA ARG A 542 -14.60 -10.09 -37.15
C ARG A 542 -13.49 -9.87 -38.18
N TYR A 543 -12.35 -10.53 -38.02
CA TYR A 543 -11.28 -10.49 -39.03
C TYR A 543 -11.78 -10.88 -40.41
N GLU A 544 -12.55 -11.94 -40.51
CA GLU A 544 -13.12 -12.40 -41.83
C GLU A 544 -14.05 -11.35 -42.46
N LEU A 545 -14.70 -10.51 -41.64
CA LEU A 545 -15.58 -9.44 -42.12
C LEU A 545 -14.83 -8.16 -42.51
N CYS A 546 -13.67 -7.90 -41.88
CA CYS A 546 -12.97 -6.61 -41.92
C CYS A 546 -11.62 -6.67 -42.67
N ARG A 547 -11.12 -7.84 -43.06
CA ARG A 547 -9.77 -8.03 -43.63
C ARG A 547 -9.46 -7.21 -44.88
N GLU A 548 -10.48 -6.78 -45.62
CA GLU A 548 -10.34 -5.98 -46.83
C GLU A 548 -10.62 -4.47 -46.60
N MET A 549 -10.91 -4.06 -45.35
CA MET A 549 -11.14 -2.67 -45.03
C MET A 549 -9.86 -1.86 -45.17
N GLU A 550 -9.99 -0.62 -45.62
CA GLU A 550 -8.88 0.34 -45.56
C GLU A 550 -8.51 0.69 -44.13
N TYR A 551 -7.29 1.20 -43.94
CA TYR A 551 -6.68 1.46 -42.63
C TYR A 551 -7.61 2.22 -41.66
N ASP A 552 -8.15 3.35 -42.07
CA ASP A 552 -8.96 4.21 -41.21
C ASP A 552 -10.25 3.50 -40.74
N ARG A 553 -10.91 2.82 -41.67
CA ARG A 553 -12.14 2.07 -41.35
C ARG A 553 -11.86 0.85 -40.48
N LEU A 554 -10.73 0.17 -40.70
CA LEU A 554 -10.29 -0.95 -39.89
C LEU A 554 -10.00 -0.49 -38.45
N PHE A 555 -9.27 0.64 -38.29
CA PHE A 555 -8.97 1.22 -36.98
C PHE A 555 -10.25 1.55 -36.21
N ASP A 556 -11.18 2.27 -36.85
CA ASP A 556 -12.45 2.67 -36.23
C ASP A 556 -13.30 1.46 -35.82
N GLU A 557 -13.37 0.44 -36.66
CA GLU A 557 -14.11 -0.80 -36.34
C GLU A 557 -13.49 -1.57 -35.20
N MET A 558 -12.14 -1.71 -35.17
CA MET A 558 -11.43 -2.36 -34.07
C MET A 558 -11.61 -1.63 -32.75
N ALA A 559 -11.53 -0.30 -32.77
CA ALA A 559 -11.73 0.52 -31.58
C ALA A 559 -13.18 0.45 -31.07
N ALA A 560 -14.17 0.61 -31.94
CA ALA A 560 -15.59 0.58 -31.60
C ALA A 560 -16.04 -0.76 -31.02
N LYS A 561 -15.46 -1.86 -31.50
CA LYS A 561 -15.81 -3.22 -31.07
C LYS A 561 -14.89 -3.79 -29.97
N GLY A 562 -13.89 -3.02 -29.53
CA GLY A 562 -12.98 -3.43 -28.48
C GLY A 562 -11.96 -4.50 -28.90
N ALA A 563 -11.78 -4.73 -30.20
CA ALA A 563 -10.75 -5.63 -30.73
C ALA A 563 -9.36 -4.97 -30.75
N LEU A 564 -9.32 -3.63 -30.82
CA LEU A 564 -8.09 -2.86 -30.58
C LEU A 564 -7.74 -2.93 -29.09
N LYS A 565 -6.54 -3.42 -28.76
CA LYS A 565 -5.98 -3.37 -27.41
C LYS A 565 -4.72 -2.53 -27.41
N ILE A 566 -4.55 -1.75 -26.35
CA ILE A 566 -3.43 -0.82 -26.19
C ILE A 566 -2.80 -1.05 -24.81
N SER A 567 -1.51 -1.32 -24.78
CA SER A 567 -0.72 -1.32 -23.57
C SER A 567 -0.03 0.05 -23.45
N VAL A 568 -0.55 0.89 -22.56
CA VAL A 568 0.08 2.18 -22.23
C VAL A 568 1.30 1.88 -21.38
N VAL A 569 2.47 2.17 -21.92
CA VAL A 569 3.77 1.90 -21.28
C VAL A 569 4.36 3.21 -20.81
N VAL A 570 4.61 3.34 -19.50
CA VAL A 570 5.28 4.49 -18.89
C VAL A 570 6.61 4.02 -18.31
N SER A 571 7.70 4.40 -18.97
CA SER A 571 9.06 3.93 -18.67
C SER A 571 9.86 4.96 -17.86
N GLY A 572 10.92 4.51 -17.17
CA GLY A 572 11.82 5.38 -16.41
C GLY A 572 11.19 5.93 -15.12
N GLN A 573 10.34 5.16 -14.49
CA GLN A 573 9.67 5.49 -13.23
C GLN A 573 10.17 4.60 -12.07
N GLY A 574 11.20 3.79 -12.29
CA GLY A 574 11.74 2.87 -11.29
C GLY A 574 12.37 3.56 -10.07
N PRO A 575 12.80 2.78 -9.07
CA PRO A 575 13.39 3.30 -7.83
C PRO A 575 14.58 4.22 -8.06
N GLU A 576 15.55 3.79 -8.84
CA GLU A 576 16.76 4.57 -9.13
C GLU A 576 16.51 5.66 -10.18
N ALA A 577 15.61 5.42 -11.13
CA ALA A 577 15.28 6.38 -12.17
C ALA A 577 14.61 7.63 -11.61
N PHE A 578 13.53 7.48 -10.85
CA PHE A 578 12.71 8.61 -10.41
C PHE A 578 12.03 8.43 -9.04
N GLY A 579 12.57 7.58 -8.16
CA GLY A 579 12.00 7.34 -6.83
C GLY A 579 10.75 6.45 -6.82
N MET A 580 10.46 5.77 -7.91
CA MET A 580 9.35 4.83 -8.07
C MET A 580 7.98 5.43 -7.67
N PRO A 581 7.53 6.51 -8.33
CA PRO A 581 6.24 7.12 -8.04
C PRO A 581 5.10 6.15 -8.26
N GLU A 582 4.03 6.32 -7.50
CA GLU A 582 2.76 5.63 -7.73
C GLU A 582 1.96 6.42 -8.77
N MET A 583 1.85 5.87 -9.97
CA MET A 583 1.18 6.50 -11.10
C MET A 583 -0.32 6.28 -11.04
N PHE A 584 -0.95 6.98 -10.12
CA PHE A 584 -2.38 6.92 -9.91
C PHE A 584 -3.16 7.64 -11.02
N THR A 585 -2.66 8.78 -11.48
CA THR A 585 -3.35 9.67 -12.41
C THR A 585 -3.58 9.06 -13.79
N PRO A 586 -2.60 8.44 -14.48
CA PRO A 586 -2.85 7.79 -15.77
C PRO A 586 -3.92 6.71 -15.66
N MET A 587 -3.92 5.97 -14.56
CA MET A 587 -4.91 4.93 -14.29
C MET A 587 -6.33 5.51 -14.17
N GLN A 588 -6.49 6.63 -13.48
CA GLN A 588 -7.79 7.28 -13.33
C GLN A 588 -8.30 7.92 -14.62
N HIS A 589 -7.41 8.49 -15.44
CA HIS A 589 -7.80 9.00 -16.77
C HIS A 589 -8.35 7.90 -17.65
N ILE A 590 -7.74 6.70 -17.63
CA ILE A 590 -8.28 5.53 -18.34
C ILE A 590 -9.63 5.10 -17.76
N ASN A 591 -9.75 4.98 -16.45
CA ASN A 591 -10.99 4.54 -15.80
C ASN A 591 -12.17 5.49 -16.02
N ALA A 592 -11.90 6.79 -16.01
CA ALA A 592 -12.90 7.84 -16.23
C ALA A 592 -13.27 8.05 -17.70
N ASN A 593 -12.66 7.32 -18.63
CA ASN A 593 -12.92 7.40 -20.06
C ASN A 593 -13.47 6.09 -20.58
N ARG A 594 -14.76 6.03 -20.84
CA ARG A 594 -15.51 4.86 -21.32
C ARG A 594 -14.96 4.24 -22.60
N LYS A 595 -14.36 5.05 -23.48
CA LYS A 595 -13.73 4.57 -24.72
C LYS A 595 -12.41 3.89 -24.42
N LEU A 596 -11.55 4.52 -23.60
CA LEU A 596 -10.21 4.01 -23.30
C LEU A 596 -10.22 2.81 -22.34
N LYS A 597 -11.09 2.79 -21.32
CA LYS A 597 -11.09 1.75 -20.29
C LYS A 597 -11.25 0.32 -20.82
N ARG A 598 -11.91 0.15 -21.97
CA ARG A 598 -12.09 -1.15 -22.62
C ARG A 598 -10.94 -1.56 -23.54
N LEU A 599 -10.09 -0.60 -23.89
CA LEU A 599 -8.98 -0.80 -24.83
C LEU A 599 -7.64 -0.90 -24.14
N ALA A 600 -7.45 -0.19 -23.02
CA ALA A 600 -6.14 0.06 -22.45
C ALA A 600 -5.80 -0.79 -21.22
N THR A 601 -4.53 -1.24 -21.17
CA THR A 601 -3.83 -1.70 -19.97
C THR A 601 -2.69 -0.74 -19.67
N LEU A 602 -2.15 -0.78 -18.43
CA LEU A 602 -1.03 0.06 -17.99
C LEU A 602 0.16 -0.81 -17.63
N ILE A 603 1.35 -0.43 -18.07
CA ILE A 603 2.61 -1.14 -17.79
C ILE A 603 3.69 -0.12 -17.39
N SER A 604 4.43 -0.38 -16.29
CA SER A 604 5.50 0.49 -15.85
C SER A 604 6.52 -0.19 -14.94
N ASP A 605 7.72 0.38 -14.88
CA ASP A 605 8.71 0.12 -13.84
C ASP A 605 8.47 0.94 -12.55
N GLY A 606 7.48 1.84 -12.55
CA GLY A 606 6.94 2.51 -11.36
C GLY A 606 5.91 1.67 -10.61
N ARG A 607 5.08 2.34 -9.78
CA ARG A 607 4.06 1.67 -8.94
C ARG A 607 2.64 1.98 -9.42
N TYR A 608 1.75 1.03 -9.20
CA TYR A 608 0.30 1.20 -9.25
C TYR A 608 -0.32 0.55 -8.01
N SER A 609 -1.30 1.17 -7.36
CA SER A 609 -1.97 0.59 -6.19
C SER A 609 -3.44 0.28 -6.41
N GLY A 610 -4.05 0.95 -7.34
CA GLY A 610 -5.47 0.87 -7.60
C GLY A 610 -5.85 -0.24 -8.57
N VAL A 611 -7.11 -0.23 -8.95
CA VAL A 611 -7.70 -1.14 -9.91
C VAL A 611 -8.09 -0.36 -11.14
N THR A 612 -7.67 -0.84 -12.31
CA THR A 612 -8.16 -0.39 -13.60
C THR A 612 -9.23 -1.34 -14.12
N TYR A 613 -10.01 -0.90 -15.08
CA TYR A 613 -10.86 -1.80 -15.87
C TYR A 613 -10.02 -2.85 -16.61
N GLY A 614 -8.88 -2.42 -17.21
CA GLY A 614 -7.82 -3.31 -17.67
C GLY A 614 -6.77 -3.55 -16.56
N ALA A 615 -5.80 -4.42 -16.84
CA ALA A 615 -4.73 -4.68 -15.89
C ALA A 615 -3.78 -3.48 -15.75
N ALA A 616 -3.40 -3.14 -14.52
CA ALA A 616 -2.29 -2.28 -14.21
C ALA A 616 -1.11 -3.12 -13.72
N ILE A 617 -0.03 -3.12 -14.49
CA ILE A 617 1.17 -3.92 -14.28
C ILE A 617 2.30 -2.96 -13.89
N GLY A 618 2.81 -3.10 -12.67
CA GLY A 618 3.87 -2.25 -12.13
C GLY A 618 5.01 -3.03 -11.52
N HIS A 619 5.96 -2.31 -10.90
CA HIS A 619 7.13 -2.89 -10.25
C HIS A 619 7.99 -3.74 -11.19
N MET A 620 8.03 -3.38 -12.47
CA MET A 620 8.76 -4.18 -13.46
C MET A 620 10.26 -4.14 -13.20
N THR A 621 10.87 -5.32 -13.18
CA THR A 621 12.32 -5.50 -12.99
C THR A 621 12.94 -6.25 -14.16
N PRO A 622 14.20 -5.91 -14.53
CA PRO A 622 14.94 -4.71 -14.17
C PRO A 622 14.24 -3.42 -14.62
N GLU A 623 14.41 -2.34 -13.84
CA GLU A 623 13.86 -1.04 -14.24
C GLU A 623 14.59 -0.46 -15.48
N ALA A 624 13.99 0.50 -16.18
CA ALA A 624 14.55 1.13 -17.36
C ALA A 624 15.95 1.71 -17.13
N LYS A 625 16.18 2.35 -15.97
CA LYS A 625 17.48 2.92 -15.59
C LYS A 625 18.61 1.89 -15.58
N ASN A 626 18.29 0.64 -15.25
CA ASN A 626 19.21 -0.49 -15.17
C ASN A 626 19.18 -1.37 -16.43
N GLY A 627 18.68 -0.82 -17.55
CA GLY A 627 18.68 -1.47 -18.85
C GLY A 627 17.59 -2.56 -18.99
N GLY A 628 16.55 -2.51 -18.18
CA GLY A 628 15.38 -3.37 -18.33
C GLY A 628 14.72 -3.25 -19.70
N GLY A 629 14.05 -4.31 -20.14
CA GLY A 629 13.48 -4.37 -21.50
C GLY A 629 12.44 -3.29 -21.78
N ILE A 630 11.76 -2.78 -20.76
CA ILE A 630 10.82 -1.66 -20.89
C ILE A 630 11.45 -0.42 -21.53
N LEU A 631 12.76 -0.22 -21.36
CA LEU A 631 13.53 0.88 -21.96
C LEU A 631 13.50 0.85 -23.49
N TYR A 632 13.37 -0.33 -24.08
CA TYR A 632 13.55 -0.56 -25.52
C TYR A 632 12.22 -0.69 -26.28
N LEU A 633 11.07 -0.69 -25.60
CA LEU A 633 9.75 -0.71 -26.24
C LEU A 633 9.48 0.63 -26.95
N LYS A 634 8.70 0.60 -28.04
CA LYS A 634 8.26 1.80 -28.77
C LYS A 634 6.78 1.70 -29.14
N THR A 635 6.17 2.84 -29.40
CA THR A 635 4.80 2.87 -29.93
C THR A 635 4.71 2.09 -31.23
N GLY A 636 3.69 1.20 -31.33
CA GLY A 636 3.46 0.31 -32.44
C GLY A 636 3.97 -1.12 -32.23
N ASP A 637 4.85 -1.36 -31.25
CA ASP A 637 5.20 -2.75 -30.86
C ASP A 637 3.96 -3.51 -30.40
N VAL A 638 4.04 -4.84 -30.37
CA VAL A 638 2.93 -5.69 -29.94
C VAL A 638 3.35 -6.55 -28.75
N LEU A 639 2.52 -6.51 -27.70
CA LEU A 639 2.62 -7.41 -26.55
C LEU A 639 1.49 -8.44 -26.60
N TYR A 640 1.78 -9.66 -26.19
CA TYR A 640 0.80 -10.69 -26.00
C TYR A 640 0.51 -10.87 -24.51
N LEU A 641 -0.74 -10.65 -24.12
CA LEU A 641 -1.17 -10.64 -22.73
C LEU A 641 -1.79 -11.99 -22.39
N GLU A 642 -1.18 -12.78 -21.53
CA GLU A 642 -1.72 -14.01 -20.95
C GLU A 642 -1.89 -13.84 -19.44
N LEU A 643 -2.82 -13.00 -19.03
CA LEU A 643 -2.99 -12.59 -17.64
C LEU A 643 -3.28 -13.77 -16.70
N ARG A 644 -4.10 -14.75 -17.15
CA ARG A 644 -4.39 -15.97 -16.38
C ARG A 644 -3.18 -16.88 -16.23
N ASN A 645 -2.26 -16.86 -17.21
CA ASN A 645 -1.00 -17.59 -17.17
C ASN A 645 0.13 -16.77 -16.54
N ARG A 646 -0.17 -15.57 -16.04
CA ARG A 646 0.79 -14.66 -15.40
C ARG A 646 1.97 -14.34 -16.32
N LYS A 647 1.68 -14.05 -17.59
CA LYS A 647 2.68 -13.85 -18.62
C LYS A 647 2.35 -12.71 -19.57
N ILE A 648 3.36 -11.90 -19.91
CA ILE A 648 3.27 -10.86 -20.95
C ILE A 648 4.54 -10.90 -21.77
N ASP A 649 4.41 -11.20 -23.04
CA ASP A 649 5.53 -11.35 -23.95
C ASP A 649 5.49 -10.30 -25.06
N PHE A 650 6.67 -9.83 -25.45
CA PHE A 650 6.88 -9.09 -26.68
C PHE A 650 6.82 -10.05 -27.87
N LEU A 651 6.08 -9.65 -28.90
CA LEU A 651 5.94 -10.41 -30.15
C LEU A 651 6.91 -9.89 -31.22
N ASP A 652 7.52 -10.82 -31.95
CA ASP A 652 8.20 -10.49 -33.20
C ASP A 652 7.14 -10.06 -34.25
N GLU A 653 7.23 -8.79 -34.69
CA GLU A 653 6.22 -8.18 -35.55
C GLU A 653 6.12 -8.88 -36.91
N GLU A 654 7.27 -9.22 -37.53
CA GLU A 654 7.26 -9.86 -38.89
C GLU A 654 6.65 -11.26 -38.85
N LYS A 655 6.98 -12.04 -37.84
CA LYS A 655 6.41 -13.38 -37.63
C LYS A 655 4.93 -13.30 -37.29
N PHE A 656 4.55 -12.34 -36.44
CA PHE A 656 3.17 -12.13 -36.07
C PHE A 656 2.29 -11.73 -37.25
N GLN A 657 2.79 -10.88 -38.16
CA GLN A 657 2.09 -10.60 -39.45
C GLN A 657 1.91 -11.83 -40.32
N GLN A 658 2.76 -12.85 -40.20
CA GLN A 658 2.64 -14.14 -40.88
C GLN A 658 1.71 -15.13 -40.15
N GLY A 659 1.17 -14.73 -39.00
CA GLY A 659 0.27 -15.56 -38.18
C GLY A 659 0.98 -16.49 -37.21
N LEU A 660 2.28 -16.22 -36.89
CA LEU A 660 3.07 -16.99 -35.97
C LEU A 660 3.24 -16.16 -34.65
N LEU A 661 2.96 -16.81 -33.51
CA LEU A 661 3.27 -16.25 -32.21
C LEU A 661 4.72 -16.61 -31.86
N GLU A 662 5.65 -15.75 -32.17
CA GLU A 662 7.06 -15.92 -31.84
C GLU A 662 7.51 -14.85 -30.85
N PHE A 663 8.09 -15.30 -29.74
CA PHE A 663 8.45 -14.47 -28.58
C PHE A 663 9.97 -14.29 -28.53
N ASN A 664 10.50 -13.33 -29.28
CA ASN A 664 11.91 -12.98 -29.28
C ASN A 664 12.10 -11.49 -29.00
N PHE A 665 12.77 -11.15 -27.90
CA PHE A 665 13.05 -9.76 -27.52
C PHE A 665 14.55 -9.39 -27.63
N GLU A 666 15.46 -10.33 -27.49
CA GLU A 666 16.91 -10.05 -27.43
C GLU A 666 17.42 -9.40 -28.73
N ASP A 667 16.99 -9.85 -29.88
CA ASP A 667 17.37 -9.26 -31.16
C ASP A 667 16.83 -7.82 -31.29
N THR A 668 15.61 -7.58 -30.80
CA THR A 668 15.01 -6.25 -30.74
C THR A 668 15.80 -5.32 -29.82
N LYS A 669 16.18 -5.80 -28.64
CA LYS A 669 17.00 -5.06 -27.68
C LYS A 669 18.35 -4.68 -28.28
N LEU A 670 19.02 -5.60 -28.97
CA LEU A 670 20.27 -5.34 -29.67
C LEU A 670 20.11 -4.29 -30.79
N ALA A 671 19.05 -4.41 -31.59
CA ALA A 671 18.78 -3.45 -32.68
C ALA A 671 18.43 -2.04 -32.17
N ARG A 672 18.00 -1.90 -30.90
CA ARG A 672 17.55 -0.62 -30.29
C ARG A 672 18.52 -0.05 -29.26
N GLN A 673 19.81 -0.42 -29.27
CA GLN A 673 20.78 0.08 -28.29
C GLN A 673 20.92 1.60 -28.32
N GLU A 674 20.92 2.23 -29.50
CA GLU A 674 20.99 3.70 -29.63
C GLU A 674 19.76 4.37 -29.00
N LEU A 675 18.56 3.85 -29.24
CA LEU A 675 17.33 4.32 -28.61
C LEU A 675 17.40 4.17 -27.08
N GLY A 676 17.92 3.05 -26.59
CA GLY A 676 18.14 2.83 -25.17
C GLY A 676 19.08 3.86 -24.55
N MET A 677 20.19 4.16 -25.23
CA MET A 677 21.15 5.20 -24.77
C MET A 677 20.52 6.59 -24.74
N GLU A 678 19.75 6.97 -25.76
CA GLU A 678 19.03 8.26 -25.79
C GLU A 678 18.07 8.37 -24.58
N ARG A 679 17.29 7.33 -24.32
CA ARG A 679 16.34 7.30 -23.21
C ARG A 679 17.01 7.32 -21.83
N LEU A 680 18.14 6.63 -21.68
CA LEU A 680 18.95 6.71 -20.46
C LEU A 680 19.46 8.14 -20.20
N LEU A 681 19.80 8.91 -21.25
CA LEU A 681 20.15 10.31 -21.09
C LEU A 681 18.97 11.15 -20.61
N LYS A 682 17.76 10.92 -21.14
CA LYS A 682 16.53 11.58 -20.66
C LYS A 682 16.25 11.23 -19.19
N ILE A 683 16.37 9.96 -18.80
CA ILE A 683 16.24 9.54 -17.40
C ILE A 683 17.24 10.27 -16.51
N ARG A 684 18.53 10.34 -16.90
CA ARG A 684 19.55 11.08 -16.15
C ARG A 684 19.24 12.57 -16.01
N GLN A 685 18.64 13.18 -17.02
CA GLN A 685 18.19 14.59 -16.96
C GLN A 685 17.04 14.75 -15.95
N ARG A 686 16.05 13.85 -15.97
CA ARG A 686 14.92 13.86 -15.02
C ARG A 686 15.35 13.60 -13.59
N GLN A 687 16.35 12.77 -13.35
CA GLN A 687 16.91 12.52 -12.02
C GLN A 687 17.37 13.81 -11.30
N ARG A 688 17.70 14.88 -12.04
CA ARG A 688 18.06 16.18 -11.46
C ARG A 688 16.88 16.93 -10.85
N LEU A 689 15.65 16.52 -11.15
CA LEU A 689 14.42 17.12 -10.64
C LEU A 689 14.07 16.62 -9.22
N VAL A 690 14.71 15.55 -8.76
CA VAL A 690 14.51 14.98 -7.43
C VAL A 690 15.80 15.03 -6.60
N ALA A 691 15.65 15.10 -5.28
CA ALA A 691 16.79 15.13 -4.36
C ALA A 691 17.67 13.87 -4.53
N ALA A 692 18.98 14.02 -4.33
CA ALA A 692 19.93 12.93 -4.52
C ALA A 692 19.63 11.72 -3.61
N SER A 693 19.22 11.96 -2.37
CA SER A 693 18.80 10.92 -1.42
C SER A 693 17.61 10.10 -1.90
N ASN A 694 16.83 10.63 -2.85
CA ASN A 694 15.62 10.01 -3.35
C ASN A 694 15.84 9.18 -4.63
N ARG A 695 17.07 9.10 -5.12
CA ARG A 695 17.45 8.32 -6.30
C ARG A 695 17.76 6.85 -5.98
N MET A 696 17.63 6.45 -4.76
CA MET A 696 17.80 5.09 -4.21
C MET A 696 18.94 4.28 -4.86
N ALA A 697 20.03 4.96 -5.28
CA ALA A 697 21.25 4.31 -5.70
C ALA A 697 21.82 3.49 -4.51
N GLY A 698 22.28 2.26 -4.77
CA GLY A 698 22.72 1.36 -3.70
C GLY A 698 21.57 0.72 -2.91
N HIS A 699 20.40 0.66 -3.51
CA HIS A 699 19.27 -0.14 -3.02
C HIS A 699 19.04 -1.35 -3.91
N THR A 700 18.34 -2.35 -3.38
CA THR A 700 17.84 -3.48 -4.16
C THR A 700 16.73 -3.02 -5.11
N ASP A 701 16.34 -3.88 -6.04
CA ASP A 701 15.22 -3.63 -6.95
C ASP A 701 13.85 -3.89 -6.29
N ALA A 702 12.77 -3.74 -7.08
CA ALA A 702 11.40 -3.93 -6.60
C ALA A 702 11.09 -5.36 -6.17
N ALA A 703 11.70 -6.38 -6.76
CA ALA A 703 11.53 -7.77 -6.37
C ALA A 703 12.18 -8.07 -5.00
N HIS A 704 13.19 -7.30 -4.63
CA HIS A 704 13.92 -7.41 -3.37
C HIS A 704 13.63 -6.23 -2.42
N GLY A 705 12.45 -5.62 -2.52
CA GLY A 705 11.89 -4.72 -1.53
C GLY A 705 12.38 -3.27 -1.56
N VAL A 706 13.30 -2.89 -2.45
CA VAL A 706 13.90 -1.53 -2.51
C VAL A 706 14.43 -1.09 -1.14
N VAL A 707 15.33 -1.87 -0.59
CA VAL A 707 16.04 -1.60 0.67
C VAL A 707 17.52 -1.31 0.39
N PRO A 708 18.25 -0.61 1.30
CA PRO A 708 19.71 -0.50 1.18
C PRO A 708 20.34 -1.88 1.00
N LEU A 709 21.33 -2.01 0.12
CA LEU A 709 21.99 -3.30 -0.16
C LEU A 709 22.52 -3.98 1.10
N GLU A 710 23.08 -3.21 2.03
CA GLU A 710 23.58 -3.70 3.32
C GLU A 710 22.49 -4.42 4.14
N VAL A 711 21.25 -3.92 4.09
CA VAL A 711 20.11 -4.56 4.79
C VAL A 711 19.79 -5.93 4.19
N ALA A 712 19.84 -6.04 2.86
CA ALA A 712 19.59 -7.30 2.17
C ALA A 712 20.75 -8.31 2.38
N GLU A 713 22.00 -7.85 2.35
CA GLU A 713 23.19 -8.65 2.59
C GLU A 713 23.22 -9.22 4.03
N ASP A 714 22.78 -8.42 4.96
CA ASP A 714 22.67 -8.80 6.36
C ASP A 714 21.55 -9.80 6.67
N ALA A 715 20.57 -9.99 5.80
CA ALA A 715 19.49 -10.96 5.99
C ALA A 715 20.02 -12.39 5.79
N THR A 716 20.12 -13.14 6.87
CA THR A 716 20.72 -14.49 6.89
C THR A 716 19.78 -15.57 7.42
N LEU A 717 18.73 -15.20 8.14
CA LEU A 717 17.76 -16.10 8.76
C LEU A 717 16.75 -16.65 7.75
N HIS A 718 16.20 -17.80 8.02
CA HIS A 718 15.12 -18.43 7.27
C HIS A 718 13.83 -18.39 8.10
N TYR A 719 12.77 -17.74 7.59
CA TYR A 719 11.50 -17.57 8.28
C TYR A 719 10.75 -18.88 8.57
N GLN A 720 11.15 -19.97 7.92
CA GLN A 720 10.55 -21.30 8.10
C GLN A 720 11.19 -22.07 9.27
N THR A 721 12.42 -21.78 9.66
CA THR A 721 13.20 -22.56 10.63
C THR A 721 13.76 -21.74 11.78
N ASP A 722 14.07 -20.47 11.56
CA ASP A 722 14.80 -19.63 12.50
C ASP A 722 13.83 -18.70 13.30
N ILE A 723 12.67 -19.23 13.64
CA ILE A 723 11.65 -18.57 14.46
C ILE A 723 11.49 -19.29 15.81
N ASP A 724 11.32 -18.51 16.87
CA ASP A 724 11.10 -19.03 18.23
C ASP A 724 9.61 -19.35 18.43
N VAL A 725 9.22 -20.60 18.23
CA VAL A 725 7.84 -21.07 18.45
C VAL A 725 7.69 -21.97 19.68
N HIS A 726 8.79 -22.52 20.21
CA HIS A 726 8.74 -23.59 21.21
C HIS A 726 8.64 -23.16 22.67
N ALA A 727 8.76 -21.87 22.98
CA ALA A 727 8.70 -21.41 24.38
C ALA A 727 7.28 -21.22 24.94
N LEU A 728 6.24 -21.50 24.19
CA LEU A 728 4.84 -21.43 24.67
C LEU A 728 4.39 -22.68 25.44
N GLY A 729 5.19 -23.79 25.44
CA GLY A 729 4.75 -25.10 25.91
C GLY A 729 5.17 -25.50 27.34
N GLU A 730 6.25 -24.98 27.94
CA GLU A 730 6.79 -25.60 29.15
C GLU A 730 7.11 -24.72 30.36
N ASN A 731 7.16 -23.39 30.31
CA ASN A 731 7.57 -22.58 31.50
C ASN A 731 7.00 -21.15 31.58
N ALA A 732 5.74 -20.94 31.30
CA ALA A 732 5.12 -19.62 31.50
C ALA A 732 4.71 -19.32 32.97
N TRP A 733 4.97 -20.19 33.92
CA TRP A 733 4.43 -20.10 35.29
C TRP A 733 5.43 -20.42 36.42
N THR A 734 6.72 -20.19 36.25
CA THR A 734 7.67 -20.19 37.40
C THR A 734 8.37 -18.87 37.57
#